data_c236ce571f925ca8ff40b7de89e49b03
#
_entry.id   c236ce571f925ca8ff40b7de89e49b03
#
_cell.length_a   1.000
_cell.length_b   1.000
_cell.length_c   1.000
_cell.angle_alpha   90.00
_cell.angle_beta   90.00
_cell.angle_gamma   90.00
#
_symmetry.space_group_name_H-M   'P 1'
#
loop_
_entity.id
_entity.type
_entity.pdbx_description
1 polymer ?
#
loop_
_entity_poly.entity_id
_entity_poly.type
_entity_poly.pdbx_seq_one_letter_code
_entity_poly.pdbx_strand_id
1 'polypeptide(L)'
;MDVEKESSRVEKLHLENNHNEVKCETIHIAMVCAGYNSTFALVTVVKSILFYRTKPLHFHLLVDEIANRTLTTVFQTWDLPHVNFTYYKAEKWVPKVSWIPNKHYSGVYGLLKLILPDAMREDKVLVFDTDVTVLNDVSLLWQMFEKFTSDQALGLTENQSHWYIKALSYGQRPWPALGRGFNTGVMLMHLQQLRKRKFMSLWETVAKRVLVHIPETSLADQDIINAVVKEHSSIVYKIQCTWNIQLSDHTISDICYRDTSQINIVHWNSPRKQDVYNKHINQFRKLHKVFLEMDGNLLRKRLFGCDKHETVSQYNESTLCQEFTRGATTLYRTHPFLLEYEYNVYASTDVALATQCSVERIPLLEDLSKHWPGTISVALYLTDAEVQNFLEFVRGSIELRNRKNIAYHVVYKDGELYPINYLRNTAMSYISTPFIFQLDVDFLPQYGLHESLMNYIIKLNISEWDKVALIVPAFETERYRFIFPANKDELLKFLKRGVLYTFRYHVWTQGHAATNYSYWRNTMEPYEVSWEPDFEPYIVVSRKAPRYDTRFIGFGWNKVSYLTHLTVLDYKYIVLPDTFIIHRPHAPSLDIGKFRTDSIYRRCLKKLKDEFVEELVKKYGIQTLLKLKKMTKEERILKSVETKK
;
A
#
# COMPACT_ATOMS: atom_id res chain seq x y z
N MET A 1 20.47 -42.70 26.50
CA MET A 1 18.99 -42.81 26.71
C MET A 1 18.35 -41.51 27.22
N ASP A 2 19.10 -40.52 27.67
CA ASP A 2 18.53 -39.26 28.21
C ASP A 2 18.48 -38.09 27.19
N VAL A 3 19.26 -38.16 26.13
CA VAL A 3 19.30 -37.11 25.09
C VAL A 3 18.10 -37.21 24.12
N GLU A 4 17.57 -38.41 23.88
CA GLU A 4 16.39 -38.63 23.03
C GLU A 4 15.08 -38.23 23.72
N LYS A 5 15.03 -38.27 25.06
CA LYS A 5 13.83 -37.82 25.81
C LYS A 5 13.71 -36.31 25.93
N GLU A 6 14.85 -35.61 25.94
CA GLU A 6 14.86 -34.14 25.96
C GLU A 6 14.54 -33.53 24.60
N SER A 7 15.00 -34.15 23.50
CA SER A 7 14.64 -33.75 22.14
C SER A 7 13.13 -33.87 21.87
N SER A 8 12.53 -35.00 22.31
CA SER A 8 11.08 -35.22 22.13
C SER A 8 10.20 -34.30 23.00
N ARG A 9 10.76 -33.79 24.12
CA ARG A 9 10.07 -32.85 25.01
C ARG A 9 10.12 -31.40 24.49
N VAL A 10 11.22 -31.02 23.85
CA VAL A 10 11.39 -29.72 23.19
C VAL A 10 10.56 -29.66 21.93
N GLU A 11 10.49 -30.75 21.13
CA GLU A 11 9.58 -30.81 19.98
C GLU A 11 8.09 -30.76 20.37
N LYS A 12 7.69 -31.42 21.47
CA LYS A 12 6.30 -31.31 21.98
C LYS A 12 5.99 -29.92 22.51
N LEU A 13 6.91 -29.23 23.18
CA LEU A 13 6.70 -27.87 23.67
C LEU A 13 6.69 -26.83 22.54
N HIS A 14 7.35 -27.09 21.40
CA HIS A 14 7.23 -26.25 20.20
C HIS A 14 5.99 -26.54 19.36
N LEU A 15 5.38 -27.71 19.50
CA LEU A 15 4.12 -28.07 18.81
C LEU A 15 2.87 -27.61 19.56
N GLU A 16 2.92 -27.41 20.87
CA GLU A 16 1.76 -26.96 21.66
C GLU A 16 1.57 -25.44 21.70
N ASN A 17 2.55 -24.64 21.24
CA ASN A 17 2.48 -23.17 21.34
C ASN A 17 2.20 -22.41 20.04
N ASN A 18 1.74 -23.06 18.95
CA ASN A 18 1.45 -22.36 17.69
C ASN A 18 0.16 -22.81 16.99
N HIS A 19 -0.88 -23.15 17.73
CA HIS A 19 -2.25 -23.13 17.20
C HIS A 19 -2.94 -21.79 17.53
N ASN A 20 -2.37 -20.68 17.12
CA ASN A 20 -3.21 -19.54 16.78
C ASN A 20 -3.83 -19.83 15.42
N GLU A 21 -4.98 -20.54 15.42
CA GLU A 21 -5.90 -20.52 14.30
C GLU A 21 -6.06 -19.06 13.88
N VAL A 22 -5.64 -18.73 12.66
CA VAL A 22 -5.92 -17.42 12.06
C VAL A 22 -7.43 -17.36 11.91
N LYS A 23 -8.10 -16.85 12.93
CA LYS A 23 -9.56 -16.66 12.92
C LYS A 23 -9.88 -15.77 11.73
N CYS A 24 -10.45 -16.33 10.66
CA CYS A 24 -10.96 -15.59 9.52
C CYS A 24 -12.23 -14.86 9.92
N GLU A 25 -12.06 -13.86 10.80
CA GLU A 25 -13.14 -12.99 11.21
C GLU A 25 -13.61 -12.16 10.02
N THR A 26 -14.92 -12.20 9.75
CA THR A 26 -15.54 -11.37 8.72
C THR A 26 -15.66 -9.92 9.19
N ILE A 27 -15.17 -8.98 8.40
CA ILE A 27 -15.27 -7.55 8.66
C ILE A 27 -16.61 -7.04 8.11
N HIS A 28 -17.45 -6.48 8.97
CA HIS A 28 -18.74 -5.90 8.62
C HIS A 28 -18.60 -4.41 8.32
N ILE A 29 -19.10 -3.98 7.15
CA ILE A 29 -19.01 -2.59 6.68
C ILE A 29 -20.41 -2.11 6.30
N ALA A 30 -20.86 -1.01 6.90
CA ALA A 30 -22.14 -0.39 6.58
C ALA A 30 -21.95 0.91 5.79
N MET A 31 -22.81 1.12 4.80
CA MET A 31 -22.83 2.34 4.00
C MET A 31 -24.28 2.69 3.66
N VAL A 32 -24.57 3.99 3.58
CA VAL A 32 -25.87 4.52 3.13
C VAL A 32 -25.69 5.08 1.73
N CYS A 33 -26.55 4.68 0.80
CA CYS A 33 -26.45 5.08 -0.59
C CYS A 33 -27.84 5.30 -1.23
N ALA A 34 -28.04 6.49 -1.79
CA ALA A 34 -29.26 6.81 -2.49
C ALA A 34 -28.98 7.62 -3.77
N GLY A 35 -29.65 7.26 -4.87
CA GLY A 35 -29.53 7.91 -6.18
C GLY A 35 -28.25 7.55 -6.95
N TYR A 36 -28.21 7.96 -8.21
CA TYR A 36 -27.12 7.58 -9.15
C TYR A 36 -25.74 8.05 -8.71
N ASN A 37 -25.58 9.31 -8.34
CA ASN A 37 -24.27 9.88 -8.00
C ASN A 37 -23.63 9.20 -6.79
N SER A 38 -24.43 8.92 -5.76
CA SER A 38 -23.98 8.20 -4.57
C SER A 38 -23.61 6.75 -4.90
N THR A 39 -24.34 6.12 -5.82
CA THR A 39 -24.08 4.75 -6.29
C THR A 39 -22.73 4.66 -7.00
N PHE A 40 -22.41 5.58 -7.91
CA PHE A 40 -21.09 5.64 -8.56
C PHE A 40 -19.96 5.84 -7.56
N ALA A 41 -20.15 6.74 -6.61
CA ALA A 41 -19.18 6.99 -5.56
C ALA A 41 -18.95 5.74 -4.71
N LEU A 42 -20.03 5.05 -4.26
CA LEU A 42 -19.96 3.83 -3.46
C LEU A 42 -19.20 2.72 -4.19
N VAL A 43 -19.43 2.51 -5.48
CA VAL A 43 -18.69 1.52 -6.28
C VAL A 43 -17.19 1.79 -6.21
N THR A 44 -16.75 3.04 -6.29
CA THR A 44 -15.33 3.42 -6.17
C THR A 44 -14.77 3.14 -4.79
N VAL A 45 -15.53 3.43 -3.72
CA VAL A 45 -15.14 3.09 -2.34
C VAL A 45 -14.97 1.59 -2.17
N VAL A 46 -15.95 0.80 -2.62
CA VAL A 46 -15.91 -0.67 -2.52
C VAL A 46 -14.68 -1.21 -3.26
N LYS A 47 -14.36 -0.70 -4.47
CA LYS A 47 -13.13 -1.07 -5.18
C LYS A 47 -11.88 -0.81 -4.35
N SER A 48 -11.77 0.36 -3.72
CA SER A 48 -10.61 0.71 -2.90
C SER A 48 -10.48 -0.19 -1.66
N ILE A 49 -11.58 -0.56 -1.02
CA ILE A 49 -11.60 -1.50 0.11
C ILE A 49 -11.17 -2.89 -0.34
N LEU A 50 -11.75 -3.39 -1.43
CA LEU A 50 -11.47 -4.72 -1.97
C LEU A 50 -10.01 -4.88 -2.39
N PHE A 51 -9.40 -3.82 -2.89
CA PHE A 51 -7.99 -3.81 -3.30
C PHE A 51 -7.05 -4.13 -2.15
N TYR A 52 -7.26 -3.54 -0.98
CA TYR A 52 -6.39 -3.70 0.20
C TYR A 52 -6.79 -4.82 1.15
N ARG A 53 -7.95 -5.46 0.97
CA ARG A 53 -8.49 -6.46 1.91
C ARG A 53 -7.55 -7.64 2.10
N THR A 54 -7.45 -8.10 3.35
CA THR A 54 -6.82 -9.37 3.75
C THR A 54 -7.77 -10.31 4.49
N LYS A 55 -9.00 -9.85 4.79
CA LYS A 55 -10.02 -10.59 5.53
C LYS A 55 -11.32 -10.67 4.71
N PRO A 56 -12.19 -11.66 4.97
CA PRO A 56 -13.53 -11.70 4.42
C PRO A 56 -14.31 -10.42 4.76
N LEU A 57 -15.12 -9.96 3.82
CA LEU A 57 -15.90 -8.74 3.99
C LEU A 57 -17.40 -9.02 3.85
N HIS A 58 -18.20 -8.31 4.63
CA HIS A 58 -19.64 -8.28 4.49
C HIS A 58 -20.11 -6.83 4.44
N PHE A 59 -20.59 -6.41 3.28
CA PHE A 59 -21.14 -5.07 3.08
C PHE A 59 -22.64 -5.05 3.40
N HIS A 60 -23.03 -4.14 4.26
CA HIS A 60 -24.41 -3.86 4.66
C HIS A 60 -24.82 -2.52 4.08
N LEU A 61 -25.62 -2.53 3.03
CA LEU A 61 -25.93 -1.35 2.23
C LEU A 61 -27.39 -0.92 2.49
N LEU A 62 -27.57 0.26 3.10
CA LEU A 62 -28.89 0.90 3.19
C LEU A 62 -29.11 1.69 1.91
N VAL A 63 -30.02 1.25 1.07
CA VAL A 63 -30.14 1.71 -0.31
C VAL A 63 -31.59 2.07 -0.65
N ASP A 64 -31.74 3.09 -1.54
CA ASP A 64 -32.97 3.32 -2.27
C ASP A 64 -33.13 2.32 -3.44
N GLU A 65 -34.24 2.34 -4.13
CA GLU A 65 -34.52 1.41 -5.22
C GLU A 65 -33.52 1.53 -6.37
N ILE A 66 -33.06 2.75 -6.70
CA ILE A 66 -32.10 3.03 -7.77
C ILE A 66 -30.74 2.39 -7.43
N ALA A 67 -30.23 2.67 -6.24
CA ALA A 67 -28.96 2.13 -5.79
C ALA A 67 -29.03 0.61 -5.64
N ASN A 68 -30.14 0.06 -5.12
CA ASN A 68 -30.32 -1.38 -4.98
C ASN A 68 -30.20 -2.10 -6.34
N ARG A 69 -30.93 -1.66 -7.35
CA ARG A 69 -30.88 -2.28 -8.68
C ARG A 69 -29.48 -2.21 -9.29
N THR A 70 -28.85 -1.05 -9.25
CA THR A 70 -27.55 -0.82 -9.86
C THR A 70 -26.46 -1.61 -9.16
N LEU A 71 -26.38 -1.53 -7.83
CA LEU A 71 -25.33 -2.19 -7.06
C LEU A 71 -25.45 -3.71 -7.07
N THR A 72 -26.69 -4.25 -7.02
CA THR A 72 -26.90 -5.69 -7.12
C THR A 72 -26.39 -6.21 -8.47
N THR A 73 -26.71 -5.53 -9.57
CA THR A 73 -26.23 -5.92 -10.90
C THR A 73 -24.70 -5.86 -10.98
N VAL A 74 -24.10 -4.75 -10.55
CA VAL A 74 -22.64 -4.54 -10.64
C VAL A 74 -21.89 -5.58 -9.81
N PHE A 75 -22.26 -5.78 -8.54
CA PHE A 75 -21.51 -6.69 -7.65
C PHE A 75 -21.72 -8.16 -7.98
N GLN A 76 -22.88 -8.54 -8.54
CA GLN A 76 -23.10 -9.88 -9.07
C GLN A 76 -22.17 -10.20 -10.25
N THR A 77 -21.89 -9.23 -11.12
CA THR A 77 -20.99 -9.45 -12.25
C THR A 77 -19.52 -9.61 -11.82
N TRP A 78 -19.15 -9.10 -10.64
CA TRP A 78 -17.76 -9.17 -10.18
C TRP A 78 -17.40 -10.55 -9.62
N ASP A 79 -18.36 -11.35 -9.13
CA ASP A 79 -18.14 -12.70 -8.59
C ASP A 79 -16.97 -12.76 -7.60
N LEU A 80 -17.08 -12.01 -6.50
CA LEU A 80 -16.01 -11.78 -5.55
C LEU A 80 -15.97 -12.87 -4.48
N PRO A 81 -14.91 -13.71 -4.39
CA PRO A 81 -14.77 -14.69 -3.34
C PRO A 81 -14.63 -14.03 -1.95
N HIS A 82 -15.23 -14.61 -0.91
CA HIS A 82 -15.21 -14.13 0.47
C HIS A 82 -15.74 -12.70 0.67
N VAL A 83 -16.68 -12.27 -0.19
CA VAL A 83 -17.38 -10.98 -0.06
C VAL A 83 -18.87 -11.21 -0.15
N ASN A 84 -19.59 -10.73 0.86
CA ASN A 84 -21.04 -10.76 0.91
C ASN A 84 -21.62 -9.36 0.86
N PHE A 85 -22.80 -9.23 0.27
CA PHE A 85 -23.58 -7.98 0.22
C PHE A 85 -24.99 -8.25 0.77
N THR A 86 -25.42 -7.45 1.74
CA THR A 86 -26.79 -7.43 2.24
C THR A 86 -27.37 -6.04 2.01
N TYR A 87 -28.55 -6.01 1.37
CA TYR A 87 -29.23 -4.76 1.02
C TYR A 87 -30.41 -4.54 1.98
N TYR A 88 -30.47 -3.34 2.56
CA TYR A 88 -31.55 -2.88 3.43
C TYR A 88 -32.30 -1.77 2.73
N LYS A 89 -33.63 -1.90 2.63
CA LYS A 89 -34.48 -0.84 2.03
C LYS A 89 -34.49 0.38 2.92
N ALA A 90 -33.95 1.49 2.44
CA ALA A 90 -33.85 2.75 3.17
C ALA A 90 -35.22 3.33 3.53
N GLU A 91 -36.21 3.16 2.64
CA GLU A 91 -37.58 3.65 2.81
C GLU A 91 -38.24 3.17 4.11
N LYS A 92 -37.90 1.97 4.57
CA LYS A 92 -38.39 1.43 5.85
C LYS A 92 -37.93 2.28 7.04
N TRP A 93 -36.78 2.93 6.95
CA TRP A 93 -36.13 3.64 8.05
C TRP A 93 -36.24 5.16 7.95
N VAL A 94 -36.51 5.70 6.78
CA VAL A 94 -36.73 7.13 6.55
C VAL A 94 -37.73 7.75 7.54
N PRO A 95 -38.89 7.14 7.84
CA PRO A 95 -39.85 7.73 8.78
C PRO A 95 -39.29 7.92 10.21
N LYS A 96 -38.26 7.17 10.61
CA LYS A 96 -37.61 7.31 11.92
C LYS A 96 -36.82 8.60 12.09
N VAL A 97 -36.35 9.18 10.98
CA VAL A 97 -35.45 10.36 10.98
C VAL A 97 -36.00 11.55 10.21
N SER A 98 -37.08 11.40 9.43
CA SER A 98 -37.66 12.45 8.58
C SER A 98 -38.23 13.65 9.34
N TRP A 99 -38.47 13.51 10.65
CA TRP A 99 -38.91 14.60 11.51
C TRP A 99 -37.79 15.61 11.83
N ILE A 100 -36.54 15.30 11.51
CA ILE A 100 -35.38 16.17 11.78
C ILE A 100 -35.18 17.12 10.59
N PRO A 101 -35.31 18.45 10.80
CA PRO A 101 -34.99 19.42 9.77
C PRO A 101 -33.50 19.37 9.42
N ASN A 102 -33.17 19.24 8.13
CA ASN A 102 -31.81 19.04 7.66
C ASN A 102 -31.54 19.84 6.37
N LYS A 103 -30.53 20.71 6.40
CA LYS A 103 -30.05 21.50 5.23
C LYS A 103 -28.97 20.75 4.42
N HIS A 104 -28.40 19.69 4.96
CA HIS A 104 -27.30 19.01 4.29
C HIS A 104 -27.76 18.45 2.94
N TYR A 105 -26.90 18.55 1.93
CA TYR A 105 -27.20 18.10 0.55
C TYR A 105 -27.55 16.61 0.42
N SER A 106 -27.15 15.77 1.41
CA SER A 106 -27.55 14.35 1.46
C SER A 106 -29.01 14.13 1.84
N GLY A 107 -29.74 15.19 2.20
CA GLY A 107 -31.14 15.10 2.60
C GLY A 107 -31.36 14.15 3.76
N VAL A 108 -32.54 13.49 3.80
CA VAL A 108 -32.90 12.53 4.84
C VAL A 108 -31.99 11.29 4.92
N TYR A 109 -31.39 10.91 3.80
CA TYR A 109 -30.50 9.74 3.74
C TYR A 109 -29.22 9.96 4.55
N GLY A 110 -28.71 11.18 4.67
CA GLY A 110 -27.58 11.51 5.55
C GLY A 110 -27.81 11.22 7.02
N LEU A 111 -29.07 11.15 7.46
CA LEU A 111 -29.44 10.83 8.84
C LEU A 111 -29.54 9.32 9.14
N LEU A 112 -29.54 8.47 8.11
CA LEU A 112 -29.80 7.04 8.29
C LEU A 112 -28.68 6.27 9.00
N LYS A 113 -27.50 6.86 9.20
CA LYS A 113 -26.49 6.23 10.06
C LYS A 113 -26.92 6.14 11.53
N LEU A 114 -27.82 7.04 11.96
CA LEU A 114 -28.35 7.07 13.33
C LEU A 114 -29.16 5.82 13.68
N ILE A 115 -29.74 5.13 12.68
CA ILE A 115 -30.60 3.96 12.90
C ILE A 115 -29.88 2.62 12.78
N LEU A 116 -28.57 2.61 12.44
CA LEU A 116 -27.83 1.36 12.24
C LEU A 116 -27.89 0.38 13.41
N PRO A 117 -27.88 0.83 14.69
CA PRO A 117 -28.01 -0.10 15.83
C PRO A 117 -29.30 -0.93 15.81
N ASP A 118 -30.39 -0.39 15.28
CA ASP A 118 -31.70 -1.07 15.17
C ASP A 118 -31.87 -1.81 13.82
N ALA A 119 -31.22 -1.31 12.77
CA ALA A 119 -31.34 -1.89 11.42
C ALA A 119 -30.52 -3.16 11.22
N MET A 120 -29.41 -3.30 11.94
CA MET A 120 -28.45 -4.38 11.77
C MET A 120 -28.45 -5.31 13.00
N ARG A 121 -28.09 -6.58 12.80
CA ARG A 121 -28.00 -7.59 13.88
C ARG A 121 -26.57 -7.77 14.40
N GLU A 122 -25.60 -7.39 13.63
CA GLU A 122 -24.18 -7.50 13.93
C GLU A 122 -23.83 -6.77 15.22
N ASP A 123 -22.78 -7.23 15.91
CA ASP A 123 -22.32 -6.60 17.16
C ASP A 123 -21.44 -5.39 16.90
N LYS A 124 -20.68 -5.40 15.80
CA LYS A 124 -19.72 -4.37 15.43
C LYS A 124 -19.81 -4.10 13.93
N VAL A 125 -19.57 -2.86 13.53
CA VAL A 125 -19.55 -2.47 12.12
C VAL A 125 -18.62 -1.26 11.90
N LEU A 126 -17.90 -1.27 10.77
CA LEU A 126 -17.27 -0.06 10.22
C LEU A 126 -18.29 0.68 9.38
N VAL A 127 -18.42 1.98 9.56
CA VAL A 127 -19.37 2.80 8.78
C VAL A 127 -18.58 3.78 7.93
N PHE A 128 -18.83 3.79 6.63
CA PHE A 128 -18.17 4.68 5.70
C PHE A 128 -19.18 5.53 4.92
N ASP A 129 -18.79 6.77 4.64
CA ASP A 129 -19.47 7.60 3.63
C ASP A 129 -19.11 7.11 2.22
N THR A 130 -19.94 7.47 1.26
CA THR A 130 -19.73 7.11 -0.16
C THR A 130 -18.64 7.95 -0.85
N ASP A 131 -18.07 8.92 -0.16
CA ASP A 131 -17.04 9.83 -0.67
C ASP A 131 -15.69 9.66 0.03
N VAL A 132 -15.35 8.45 0.40
CA VAL A 132 -14.02 8.11 0.92
C VAL A 132 -13.19 7.36 -0.13
N THR A 133 -11.89 7.36 0.03
CA THR A 133 -10.95 6.49 -0.70
C THR A 133 -10.08 5.76 0.30
N VAL A 134 -10.20 4.45 0.34
CA VAL A 134 -9.44 3.61 1.25
C VAL A 134 -8.09 3.29 0.62
N LEU A 135 -7.01 3.49 1.38
CA LEU A 135 -5.62 3.33 0.94
C LEU A 135 -4.86 2.32 1.81
N ASN A 136 -5.55 1.59 2.67
CA ASN A 136 -4.97 0.55 3.52
C ASN A 136 -6.02 -0.51 3.89
N ASP A 137 -5.57 -1.64 4.47
CA ASP A 137 -6.46 -2.71 4.89
C ASP A 137 -7.38 -2.28 6.04
N VAL A 138 -8.69 -2.38 5.83
CA VAL A 138 -9.71 -2.05 6.84
C VAL A 138 -9.70 -3.01 8.04
N SER A 139 -9.05 -4.16 7.94
CA SER A 139 -8.85 -5.08 9.07
C SER A 139 -8.04 -4.42 10.20
N LEU A 140 -7.12 -3.52 9.88
CA LEU A 140 -6.36 -2.76 10.86
C LEU A 140 -7.24 -1.75 11.63
N LEU A 141 -8.24 -1.20 10.95
CA LEU A 141 -9.23 -0.34 11.58
C LEU A 141 -10.18 -1.17 12.46
N TRP A 142 -10.59 -2.36 12.00
CA TRP A 142 -11.42 -3.29 12.74
C TRP A 142 -10.78 -3.75 14.08
N GLN A 143 -9.49 -4.02 14.08
CA GLN A 143 -8.74 -4.38 15.29
C GLN A 143 -8.79 -3.31 16.40
N MET A 144 -9.10 -2.04 16.05
CA MET A 144 -9.24 -1.00 17.06
C MET A 144 -10.42 -1.21 18.00
N PHE A 145 -11.42 -2.03 17.65
CA PHE A 145 -12.47 -2.42 18.58
C PHE A 145 -11.94 -3.14 19.85
N GLU A 146 -10.79 -3.81 19.74
CA GLU A 146 -10.13 -4.47 20.87
C GLU A 146 -9.60 -3.47 21.92
N LYS A 147 -9.41 -2.22 21.50
CA LYS A 147 -8.93 -1.12 22.37
C LYS A 147 -10.06 -0.37 23.07
N PHE A 148 -11.31 -0.68 22.72
CA PHE A 148 -12.45 -0.01 23.34
C PHE A 148 -12.59 -0.46 24.79
N THR A 149 -12.80 0.50 25.70
CA THR A 149 -13.24 0.22 27.06
C THR A 149 -14.73 -0.17 27.07
N SER A 150 -15.22 -0.66 28.21
CA SER A 150 -16.65 -0.99 28.39
C SER A 150 -17.60 0.19 28.14
N ASP A 151 -17.10 1.40 28.27
CA ASP A 151 -17.88 2.63 28.09
C ASP A 151 -17.82 3.18 26.67
N GLN A 152 -16.93 2.68 25.84
CA GLN A 152 -16.78 3.14 24.47
C GLN A 152 -17.63 2.31 23.51
N ALA A 153 -18.36 3.00 22.66
CA ALA A 153 -19.22 2.38 21.66
C ALA A 153 -19.08 3.00 20.26
N LEU A 154 -18.46 4.17 20.16
CA LEU A 154 -18.18 4.89 18.92
C LEU A 154 -16.69 5.15 18.79
N GLY A 155 -16.09 4.79 17.64
CA GLY A 155 -14.75 5.22 17.28
C GLY A 155 -14.84 6.31 16.21
N LEU A 156 -14.26 7.47 16.47
CA LEU A 156 -14.37 8.65 15.61
C LEU A 156 -13.06 9.40 15.51
N THR A 157 -12.83 10.02 14.35
CA THR A 157 -11.73 10.95 14.12
C THR A 157 -12.17 12.38 14.38
N GLU A 158 -11.33 13.16 15.07
CA GLU A 158 -11.59 14.57 15.33
C GLU A 158 -11.78 15.36 14.02
N ASN A 159 -12.73 16.28 14.02
CA ASN A 159 -13.00 17.13 12.86
C ASN A 159 -11.78 18.03 12.56
N GLN A 160 -11.32 18.02 11.33
CA GLN A 160 -10.16 18.77 10.87
C GLN A 160 -10.55 20.16 10.33
N SER A 161 -11.62 20.73 10.84
CA SER A 161 -12.06 22.11 10.57
C SER A 161 -12.42 22.83 11.85
N HIS A 162 -12.66 24.13 11.76
CA HIS A 162 -13.13 24.94 12.88
C HIS A 162 -14.65 25.08 12.94
N TRP A 163 -15.40 24.21 12.23
CA TRP A 163 -16.84 24.31 12.09
C TRP A 163 -17.59 24.47 13.41
N TYR A 164 -17.27 23.67 14.40
CA TYR A 164 -17.94 23.69 15.71
C TYR A 164 -17.39 24.72 16.71
N ILE A 165 -16.25 25.35 16.40
CA ILE A 165 -15.57 26.30 17.32
C ILE A 165 -15.87 27.75 16.90
N LYS A 166 -15.94 28.05 15.62
CA LYS A 166 -16.18 29.40 15.10
C LYS A 166 -17.68 29.69 15.03
N ALA A 167 -18.06 30.91 15.39
CA ALA A 167 -19.39 31.39 15.08
C ALA A 167 -19.59 31.31 13.55
N LEU A 168 -20.69 30.71 13.13
CA LEU A 168 -21.07 30.66 11.73
C LEU A 168 -21.42 32.06 11.21
N SER A 169 -21.23 32.31 9.90
CA SER A 169 -21.63 33.56 9.25
C SER A 169 -23.10 33.87 9.57
N TYR A 170 -23.43 35.11 9.81
CA TYR A 170 -24.80 35.58 10.15
C TYR A 170 -25.30 35.22 11.58
N GLY A 171 -24.40 35.00 12.57
CA GLY A 171 -24.81 34.83 13.96
C GLY A 171 -25.45 33.46 14.29
N GLN A 172 -25.46 32.52 13.39
CA GLN A 172 -25.94 31.15 13.67
C GLN A 172 -24.96 30.44 14.60
N ARG A 173 -25.49 29.77 15.63
CA ARG A 173 -24.69 28.93 16.53
C ARG A 173 -24.52 27.55 15.89
N PRO A 174 -23.27 26.99 15.90
CA PRO A 174 -23.08 25.60 15.51
C PRO A 174 -23.74 24.66 16.51
N TRP A 175 -24.06 23.43 16.07
CA TRP A 175 -24.51 22.38 16.95
C TRP A 175 -23.49 22.11 18.07
N PRO A 176 -23.96 21.65 19.24
CA PRO A 176 -23.08 21.34 20.34
C PRO A 176 -22.07 20.26 19.99
N ALA A 177 -20.80 20.47 20.29
CA ALA A 177 -19.74 19.50 20.08
C ALA A 177 -18.67 19.57 21.16
N LEU A 178 -17.92 18.50 21.33
CA LEU A 178 -16.75 18.44 22.21
C LEU A 178 -15.51 18.94 21.45
N GLY A 179 -14.97 20.09 21.83
CA GLY A 179 -13.86 20.72 21.16
C GLY A 179 -14.17 21.02 19.67
N ARG A 180 -13.36 20.50 18.76
CA ARG A 180 -13.59 20.60 17.30
C ARG A 180 -14.73 19.73 16.79
N GLY A 181 -15.27 18.85 17.65
CA GLY A 181 -16.17 17.79 17.25
C GLY A 181 -15.48 16.66 16.51
N PHE A 182 -16.26 15.71 16.05
CA PHE A 182 -15.83 14.52 15.32
C PHE A 182 -16.47 14.48 13.95
N ASN A 183 -15.78 13.87 12.99
CA ASN A 183 -16.31 13.63 11.66
C ASN A 183 -16.87 12.21 11.56
N THR A 184 -18.04 12.06 10.95
CA THR A 184 -18.79 10.80 10.86
C THR A 184 -18.64 10.07 9.52
N GLY A 185 -17.75 10.51 8.63
CA GLY A 185 -17.51 9.84 7.34
C GLY A 185 -16.76 8.53 7.46
N VAL A 186 -16.06 8.32 8.57
CA VAL A 186 -15.45 7.04 8.96
C VAL A 186 -15.74 6.82 10.44
N MET A 187 -16.48 5.77 10.77
CA MET A 187 -16.86 5.45 12.15
C MET A 187 -16.67 3.96 12.45
N LEU A 188 -16.30 3.68 13.68
CA LEU A 188 -16.46 2.36 14.29
C LEU A 188 -17.71 2.41 15.16
N MET A 189 -18.65 1.51 14.94
CA MET A 189 -19.85 1.40 15.78
C MET A 189 -19.92 0.03 16.43
N HIS A 190 -19.83 -0.01 17.75
CA HIS A 190 -20.11 -1.21 18.53
C HIS A 190 -21.62 -1.29 18.79
N LEU A 191 -22.35 -1.85 17.82
CA LEU A 191 -23.81 -1.83 17.76
C LEU A 191 -24.47 -2.48 18.99
N GLN A 192 -23.88 -3.58 19.50
CA GLN A 192 -24.38 -4.22 20.70
C GLN A 192 -24.33 -3.28 21.94
N GLN A 193 -23.24 -2.54 22.10
CA GLN A 193 -23.12 -1.55 23.20
C GLN A 193 -24.08 -0.39 23.00
N LEU A 194 -24.25 0.09 21.76
CA LEU A 194 -25.20 1.15 21.44
C LEU A 194 -26.65 0.71 21.73
N ARG A 195 -27.02 -0.52 21.38
CA ARG A 195 -28.34 -1.10 21.73
C ARG A 195 -28.55 -1.18 23.24
N LYS A 196 -27.56 -1.69 24.01
CA LYS A 196 -27.61 -1.74 25.49
C LYS A 196 -27.85 -0.36 26.11
N ARG A 197 -27.27 0.69 25.51
CA ARG A 197 -27.41 2.09 25.95
C ARG A 197 -28.69 2.77 25.45
N LYS A 198 -29.57 2.06 24.72
CA LYS A 198 -30.76 2.61 24.09
C LYS A 198 -30.45 3.85 23.23
N PHE A 199 -29.42 3.72 22.38
CA PHE A 199 -28.85 4.81 21.61
C PHE A 199 -29.91 5.54 20.76
N MET A 200 -30.93 4.83 20.25
CA MET A 200 -32.03 5.46 19.51
C MET A 200 -32.75 6.51 20.35
N SER A 201 -33.19 6.15 21.56
CA SER A 201 -33.85 7.11 22.47
C SER A 201 -32.90 8.21 22.94
N LEU A 202 -31.62 7.91 23.06
CA LEU A 202 -30.60 8.86 23.49
C LEU A 202 -30.43 9.99 22.48
N TRP A 203 -30.10 9.66 21.22
CA TRP A 203 -29.91 10.71 20.21
C TRP A 203 -31.21 11.46 19.88
N GLU A 204 -32.37 10.78 19.88
CA GLU A 204 -33.68 11.45 19.71
C GLU A 204 -33.93 12.51 20.78
N THR A 205 -33.67 12.18 22.05
CA THR A 205 -33.83 13.11 23.17
C THR A 205 -32.91 14.32 23.03
N VAL A 206 -31.63 14.06 22.70
CA VAL A 206 -30.64 15.13 22.50
C VAL A 206 -31.03 16.00 21.31
N ALA A 207 -31.38 15.39 20.17
CA ALA A 207 -31.79 16.13 18.95
C ALA A 207 -33.01 17.02 19.20
N LYS A 208 -34.08 16.49 19.84
CA LYS A 208 -35.29 17.26 20.17
C LYS A 208 -34.97 18.48 21.01
N ARG A 209 -34.09 18.32 22.03
CA ARG A 209 -33.69 19.42 22.91
C ARG A 209 -32.87 20.49 22.19
N VAL A 210 -31.92 20.09 21.32
CA VAL A 210 -31.10 21.04 20.56
C VAL A 210 -31.91 21.77 19.52
N LEU A 211 -32.87 21.11 18.86
CA LEU A 211 -33.74 21.69 17.85
C LEU A 211 -34.67 22.78 18.37
N VAL A 212 -34.89 22.87 19.70
CA VAL A 212 -35.60 24.01 20.32
C VAL A 212 -34.83 25.33 20.10
N HIS A 213 -33.50 25.27 20.03
CA HIS A 213 -32.64 26.46 19.96
C HIS A 213 -31.95 26.60 18.58
N ILE A 214 -31.74 25.51 17.87
CA ILE A 214 -31.10 25.46 16.54
C ILE A 214 -32.08 24.74 15.60
N PRO A 215 -32.68 25.43 14.63
CA PRO A 215 -33.89 24.95 13.95
C PRO A 215 -33.65 23.76 13.01
N GLU A 216 -32.38 23.47 12.67
CA GLU A 216 -32.05 22.42 11.67
C GLU A 216 -30.60 21.95 11.80
N THR A 217 -30.28 20.78 11.27
CA THR A 217 -28.90 20.29 11.13
C THR A 217 -28.26 20.84 9.85
N SER A 218 -26.98 21.14 9.91
CA SER A 218 -26.17 21.57 8.76
C SER A 218 -25.30 20.44 8.22
N LEU A 219 -24.90 19.49 9.09
CA LEU A 219 -24.03 18.34 8.76
C LEU A 219 -24.75 17.01 9.07
N ALA A 220 -26.08 16.98 8.98
CA ALA A 220 -26.93 15.78 9.14
C ALA A 220 -26.63 14.98 10.41
N ASP A 221 -26.30 13.69 10.29
CA ASP A 221 -25.96 12.77 11.41
C ASP A 221 -24.79 13.26 12.25
N GLN A 222 -23.82 13.93 11.63
CA GLN A 222 -22.63 14.43 12.32
C GLN A 222 -22.98 15.45 13.42
N ASP A 223 -23.93 16.33 13.19
CA ASP A 223 -24.36 17.32 14.19
C ASP A 223 -24.97 16.62 15.40
N ILE A 224 -25.83 15.64 15.18
CA ILE A 224 -26.54 14.90 16.23
C ILE A 224 -25.57 14.04 17.04
N ILE A 225 -24.70 13.29 16.35
CA ILE A 225 -23.69 12.45 17.01
C ILE A 225 -22.75 13.31 17.86
N ASN A 226 -22.31 14.47 17.38
CA ASN A 226 -21.48 15.39 18.17
C ASN A 226 -22.18 15.92 19.39
N ALA A 227 -23.48 16.25 19.30
CA ALA A 227 -24.26 16.67 20.46
C ALA A 227 -24.37 15.55 21.51
N VAL A 228 -24.58 14.30 21.08
CA VAL A 228 -24.58 13.13 21.96
C VAL A 228 -23.21 12.95 22.64
N VAL A 229 -22.13 13.02 21.88
CA VAL A 229 -20.75 12.86 22.39
C VAL A 229 -20.39 13.98 23.36
N LYS A 230 -20.89 15.20 23.16
CA LYS A 230 -20.65 16.30 24.09
C LYS A 230 -21.25 16.03 25.46
N GLU A 231 -22.42 15.41 25.54
CA GLU A 231 -23.09 15.07 26.77
C GLU A 231 -22.57 13.79 27.43
N HIS A 232 -22.12 12.84 26.56
CA HIS A 232 -21.68 11.51 26.97
C HIS A 232 -20.27 11.22 26.38
N SER A 233 -19.29 12.01 26.82
CA SER A 233 -17.94 11.97 26.25
C SER A 233 -17.22 10.61 26.43
N SER A 234 -17.61 9.79 27.41
CA SER A 234 -17.05 8.47 27.63
C SER A 234 -17.42 7.45 26.52
N ILE A 235 -18.44 7.75 25.69
CA ILE A 235 -18.90 6.84 24.63
C ILE A 235 -17.93 6.74 23.45
N VAL A 236 -17.02 7.73 23.30
CA VAL A 236 -16.17 7.85 22.11
C VAL A 236 -14.75 7.37 22.36
N TYR A 237 -14.25 6.56 21.44
CA TYR A 237 -12.83 6.24 21.26
C TYR A 237 -12.27 7.12 20.12
N LYS A 238 -11.21 7.88 20.41
CA LYS A 238 -10.59 8.77 19.42
C LYS A 238 -9.66 7.99 18.49
N ILE A 239 -9.99 7.95 17.22
CA ILE A 239 -9.19 7.31 16.16
C ILE A 239 -8.14 8.29 15.64
N GLN A 240 -6.98 7.78 15.24
CA GLN A 240 -5.94 8.58 14.58
C GLN A 240 -6.47 9.22 13.29
N CYS A 241 -6.08 10.48 13.05
CA CYS A 241 -6.59 11.25 11.93
C CYS A 241 -6.26 10.66 10.54
N THR A 242 -5.24 9.83 10.42
CA THR A 242 -4.87 9.13 9.17
C THR A 242 -5.95 8.16 8.67
N TRP A 243 -6.90 7.76 9.53
CA TRP A 243 -8.05 6.94 9.17
C TRP A 243 -9.25 7.74 8.67
N ASN A 244 -9.18 9.06 8.66
CA ASN A 244 -10.20 9.94 8.09
C ASN A 244 -9.59 11.31 7.79
N ILE A 245 -8.74 11.40 6.76
CA ILE A 245 -8.15 12.66 6.31
C ILE A 245 -9.20 13.43 5.54
N GLN A 246 -9.67 14.54 6.11
CA GLN A 246 -10.77 15.32 5.60
C GLN A 246 -10.28 16.36 4.59
N LEU A 247 -10.75 16.27 3.36
CA LEU A 247 -10.35 17.15 2.27
C LEU A 247 -11.50 18.05 1.85
N SER A 248 -11.49 19.28 2.33
CA SER A 248 -12.36 20.36 1.87
C SER A 248 -11.57 21.66 1.73
N ASP A 249 -12.19 22.72 1.20
CA ASP A 249 -11.55 24.04 1.03
C ASP A 249 -11.16 24.68 2.38
N HIS A 250 -11.73 24.22 3.50
CA HIS A 250 -11.60 24.82 4.83
C HIS A 250 -10.96 23.90 5.87
N THR A 251 -10.45 22.73 5.47
CA THR A 251 -9.80 21.78 6.39
C THR A 251 -8.30 22.06 6.53
N ILE A 252 -7.80 21.80 7.73
CA ILE A 252 -6.38 21.86 8.11
C ILE A 252 -5.77 20.46 8.16
N SER A 253 -6.20 19.58 7.28
CA SER A 253 -5.85 18.16 7.27
C SER A 253 -4.39 17.87 6.96
N ASP A 254 -3.64 18.83 6.40
CA ASP A 254 -2.21 18.72 6.15
C ASP A 254 -1.41 18.45 7.44
N ILE A 255 -1.87 18.89 8.58
CA ILE A 255 -1.28 18.58 9.89
C ILE A 255 -1.30 17.06 10.14
N CYS A 256 -2.34 16.35 9.67
CA CYS A 256 -2.50 14.92 9.88
C CYS A 256 -1.50 14.08 9.07
N TYR A 257 -1.20 14.46 7.84
CA TYR A 257 -0.39 13.63 6.93
C TYR A 257 1.01 14.17 6.63
N ARG A 258 1.36 15.35 7.16
CA ARG A 258 2.67 15.97 6.90
C ARG A 258 3.85 15.14 7.40
N ASP A 259 3.68 14.52 8.57
CA ASP A 259 4.74 13.83 9.30
C ASP A 259 4.49 12.32 9.44
N THR A 260 3.63 11.74 8.57
CA THR A 260 3.31 10.31 8.61
C THR A 260 3.72 9.60 7.31
N SER A 261 4.15 8.35 7.45
CA SER A 261 4.45 7.43 6.35
C SER A 261 3.22 6.71 5.81
N GLN A 262 2.11 6.72 6.55
CA GLN A 262 0.95 5.91 6.24
C GLN A 262 -0.33 6.71 6.29
N ILE A 263 -0.98 6.85 5.13
CA ILE A 263 -2.33 7.36 4.97
C ILE A 263 -3.25 6.17 4.77
N ASN A 264 -4.33 6.10 5.56
CA ASN A 264 -5.22 4.96 5.55
C ASN A 264 -6.52 5.25 4.80
N ILE A 265 -7.17 6.39 5.06
CA ILE A 265 -8.42 6.77 4.38
C ILE A 265 -8.42 8.27 4.11
N VAL A 266 -8.74 8.64 2.88
CA VAL A 266 -9.00 10.01 2.43
C VAL A 266 -10.50 10.21 2.27
N HIS A 267 -11.04 11.29 2.83
CA HIS A 267 -12.45 11.64 2.82
C HIS A 267 -12.68 12.97 2.09
N TRP A 268 -13.40 12.90 0.98
CA TRP A 268 -13.73 14.03 0.12
C TRP A 268 -14.97 14.78 0.63
N ASN A 269 -14.89 15.26 1.88
CA ASN A 269 -16.02 15.81 2.64
C ASN A 269 -16.44 17.23 2.22
N SER A 270 -16.34 17.54 0.94
CA SER A 270 -16.79 18.80 0.35
C SER A 270 -17.90 18.54 -0.66
N PRO A 271 -18.84 19.47 -0.86
CA PRO A 271 -19.78 19.41 -1.99
C PRO A 271 -19.09 19.32 -3.35
N ARG A 272 -17.87 19.86 -3.47
CA ARG A 272 -17.03 19.77 -4.68
C ARG A 272 -16.31 18.43 -4.82
N LYS A 273 -16.34 17.58 -3.80
CA LYS A 273 -15.68 16.27 -3.80
C LYS A 273 -14.20 16.40 -4.23
N GLN A 274 -13.80 15.67 -5.27
CA GLN A 274 -12.44 15.68 -5.80
C GLN A 274 -12.02 17.00 -6.44
N ASP A 275 -12.94 17.93 -6.73
CA ASP A 275 -12.66 19.22 -7.34
C ASP A 275 -12.32 20.33 -6.34
N VAL A 276 -12.07 19.98 -5.09
CA VAL A 276 -11.62 20.88 -4.03
C VAL A 276 -10.29 21.56 -4.41
N TYR A 277 -10.19 22.86 -4.13
CA TYR A 277 -9.03 23.68 -4.49
C TYR A 277 -7.96 23.60 -3.38
N ASN A 278 -7.05 22.63 -3.46
CA ASN A 278 -5.95 22.51 -2.51
C ASN A 278 -4.71 21.97 -3.22
N LYS A 279 -3.55 22.63 -3.02
CA LYS A 279 -2.26 22.28 -3.66
C LYS A 279 -1.81 20.82 -3.41
N HIS A 280 -2.25 20.22 -2.32
CA HIS A 280 -1.79 18.89 -1.88
C HIS A 280 -2.71 17.76 -2.31
N ILE A 281 -3.86 18.07 -2.85
CA ILE A 281 -4.92 17.12 -3.23
C ILE A 281 -4.60 16.37 -4.53
N ASN A 282 -3.76 16.91 -5.41
CA ASN A 282 -3.53 16.33 -6.73
C ASN A 282 -3.08 14.86 -6.66
N GLN A 283 -2.24 14.48 -5.70
CA GLN A 283 -1.81 13.09 -5.55
C GLN A 283 -2.94 12.18 -5.08
N PHE A 284 -3.76 12.62 -4.12
CA PHE A 284 -4.93 11.86 -3.66
C PHE A 284 -5.98 11.74 -4.75
N ARG A 285 -6.18 12.79 -5.55
CA ARG A 285 -7.08 12.79 -6.71
C ARG A 285 -6.66 11.75 -7.75
N LYS A 286 -5.36 11.66 -8.05
CA LYS A 286 -4.83 10.63 -8.95
C LYS A 286 -5.10 9.22 -8.43
N LEU A 287 -4.87 8.96 -7.14
CA LEU A 287 -5.17 7.67 -6.51
C LEU A 287 -6.67 7.34 -6.55
N HIS A 288 -7.53 8.30 -6.24
CA HIS A 288 -8.98 8.13 -6.35
C HIS A 288 -9.39 7.77 -7.78
N LYS A 289 -8.81 8.46 -8.78
CA LYS A 289 -9.09 8.22 -10.20
C LYS A 289 -8.73 6.80 -10.63
N VAL A 290 -7.66 6.22 -10.12
CA VAL A 290 -7.29 4.81 -10.38
C VAL A 290 -8.42 3.87 -9.96
N PHE A 291 -8.99 4.02 -8.77
CA PHE A 291 -10.12 3.19 -8.32
C PHE A 291 -11.43 3.50 -9.07
N LEU A 292 -11.63 4.75 -9.46
CA LEU A 292 -12.80 5.12 -10.29
C LEU A 292 -12.81 4.32 -11.60
N GLU A 293 -11.65 4.23 -12.26
CA GLU A 293 -11.47 3.64 -13.58
C GLU A 293 -11.20 2.13 -13.57
N MET A 294 -10.72 1.58 -12.44
CA MET A 294 -10.41 0.15 -12.31
C MET A 294 -11.65 -0.74 -12.54
N ASP A 295 -11.49 -1.83 -13.28
CA ASP A 295 -12.53 -2.84 -13.41
C ASP A 295 -12.64 -3.67 -12.10
N GLY A 296 -13.88 -3.81 -11.59
CA GLY A 296 -14.15 -4.58 -10.37
C GLY A 296 -13.83 -6.07 -10.48
N ASN A 297 -13.89 -6.64 -11.68
CA ASN A 297 -13.52 -8.03 -11.95
C ASN A 297 -12.07 -8.36 -11.56
N LEU A 298 -11.18 -7.36 -11.54
CA LEU A 298 -9.77 -7.50 -11.14
C LEU A 298 -9.58 -7.72 -9.64
N LEU A 299 -10.63 -7.49 -8.87
CA LEU A 299 -10.61 -7.57 -7.41
C LEU A 299 -11.02 -8.96 -6.89
N ARG A 300 -11.17 -9.95 -7.77
CA ARG A 300 -11.38 -11.36 -7.46
C ARG A 300 -10.13 -11.96 -6.84
N LYS A 301 -9.94 -11.70 -5.55
CA LYS A 301 -8.81 -12.18 -4.78
C LYS A 301 -9.27 -13.29 -3.85
N ARG A 302 -8.67 -14.47 -3.91
CA ARG A 302 -8.84 -15.49 -2.87
C ARG A 302 -8.10 -15.07 -1.60
N LEU A 303 -8.71 -15.34 -0.46
CA LEU A 303 -8.10 -15.16 0.85
C LEU A 303 -7.67 -16.53 1.36
N PHE A 304 -6.38 -16.79 1.39
CA PHE A 304 -5.83 -18.04 1.86
C PHE A 304 -6.04 -18.23 3.36
N GLY A 305 -6.31 -19.48 3.78
CA GLY A 305 -6.55 -19.83 5.17
C GLY A 305 -7.94 -19.46 5.70
N CYS A 306 -8.86 -19.02 4.83
CA CYS A 306 -10.23 -18.67 5.20
C CYS A 306 -11.29 -19.68 4.70
N ASP A 307 -10.92 -20.67 3.92
CA ASP A 307 -11.84 -21.72 3.45
C ASP A 307 -12.04 -22.79 4.55
N LYS A 308 -13.30 -23.02 4.93
CA LYS A 308 -13.69 -23.92 6.03
C LYS A 308 -13.37 -25.41 5.80
N HIS A 309 -12.78 -25.79 4.68
CA HIS A 309 -12.54 -27.17 4.27
C HIS A 309 -11.09 -27.56 4.01
N GLU A 310 -10.13 -26.67 4.26
CA GLU A 310 -8.73 -27.07 4.17
C GLU A 310 -8.23 -27.62 5.51
N THR A 311 -8.59 -28.87 5.81
CA THR A 311 -7.87 -29.68 6.79
C THR A 311 -6.48 -29.95 6.21
N VAL A 312 -5.46 -29.45 6.90
CA VAL A 312 -4.03 -29.49 6.52
C VAL A 312 -3.46 -30.92 6.32
N SER A 313 -4.26 -31.96 6.45
CA SER A 313 -3.80 -33.36 6.56
C SER A 313 -3.73 -34.17 5.27
N GLN A 314 -4.03 -33.60 4.08
CA GLN A 314 -4.05 -34.39 2.83
C GLN A 314 -3.49 -33.71 1.57
N TYR A 315 -2.75 -32.60 1.67
CA TYR A 315 -2.15 -32.02 0.48
C TYR A 315 -0.71 -32.50 0.26
N ASN A 316 -0.47 -33.13 -0.91
CA ASN A 316 0.88 -33.32 -1.45
C ASN A 316 1.58 -31.95 -1.49
N GLU A 317 2.84 -31.86 -1.06
CA GLU A 317 3.62 -30.60 -1.06
C GLU A 317 3.63 -29.85 -2.40
N SER A 318 3.49 -30.58 -3.51
CA SER A 318 3.36 -30.02 -4.86
C SER A 318 2.06 -29.21 -5.05
N THR A 319 0.99 -29.56 -4.34
CA THR A 319 -0.30 -28.84 -4.41
C THR A 319 -0.28 -27.57 -3.57
N LEU A 320 0.45 -27.57 -2.44
CA LEU A 320 0.56 -26.40 -1.55
C LEU A 320 1.28 -25.21 -2.21
N CYS A 321 2.26 -25.47 -3.08
CA CYS A 321 3.04 -24.43 -3.75
C CYS A 321 2.58 -24.17 -5.19
N GLN A 322 1.36 -24.54 -5.54
CA GLN A 322 0.83 -24.45 -6.91
C GLN A 322 0.87 -23.03 -7.48
N GLU A 323 0.69 -21.99 -6.67
CA GLU A 323 0.78 -20.59 -7.13
C GLU A 323 2.18 -20.24 -7.63
N PHE A 324 3.22 -20.64 -6.89
CA PHE A 324 4.61 -20.43 -7.31
C PHE A 324 4.93 -21.23 -8.59
N THR A 325 4.49 -22.49 -8.63
CA THR A 325 4.66 -23.34 -9.83
C THR A 325 3.92 -22.75 -11.04
N ARG A 326 2.67 -22.32 -10.86
CA ARG A 326 1.89 -21.67 -11.91
C ARG A 326 2.57 -20.39 -12.38
N GLY A 327 2.95 -19.49 -11.47
CA GLY A 327 3.62 -18.24 -11.83
C GLY A 327 4.96 -18.46 -12.56
N ALA A 328 5.70 -19.52 -12.20
CA ALA A 328 6.95 -19.89 -12.87
C ALA A 328 6.74 -20.41 -14.30
N THR A 329 5.58 -21.03 -14.58
CA THR A 329 5.25 -21.65 -15.88
C THR A 329 4.31 -20.81 -16.74
N THR A 330 3.76 -19.72 -16.20
CA THR A 330 2.85 -18.83 -16.94
C THR A 330 3.57 -18.13 -18.08
N LEU A 331 3.03 -18.26 -19.28
CA LEU A 331 3.43 -17.51 -20.47
C LEU A 331 2.61 -16.22 -20.54
N TYR A 332 3.18 -15.13 -20.03
CA TYR A 332 2.49 -13.85 -20.03
C TYR A 332 2.38 -13.28 -21.44
N ARG A 333 1.16 -12.89 -21.83
CA ARG A 333 0.96 -12.08 -23.02
C ARG A 333 1.65 -10.73 -22.80
N THR A 334 2.57 -10.36 -23.68
CA THR A 334 3.37 -9.14 -23.56
C THR A 334 3.25 -8.30 -24.83
N HIS A 335 2.95 -7.01 -24.65
CA HIS A 335 2.92 -6.03 -25.73
C HIS A 335 4.06 -5.02 -25.51
N PRO A 336 5.20 -5.20 -26.20
CA PRO A 336 6.30 -4.24 -26.13
C PRO A 336 5.97 -2.96 -26.88
N PHE A 337 6.52 -1.83 -26.41
CA PHE A 337 6.39 -0.53 -27.06
C PHE A 337 4.94 -0.13 -27.37
N LEU A 338 4.10 -0.11 -26.31
CA LEU A 338 2.69 0.28 -26.42
C LEU A 338 2.48 1.68 -27.02
N LEU A 339 3.42 2.60 -26.75
CA LEU A 339 3.44 3.95 -27.32
C LEU A 339 4.72 4.15 -28.12
N GLU A 340 4.71 5.20 -28.95
CA GLU A 340 5.87 5.61 -29.74
C GLU A 340 7.07 5.84 -28.82
N TYR A 341 8.21 5.24 -29.19
CA TYR A 341 9.45 5.31 -28.45
C TYR A 341 10.59 5.71 -29.38
N GLU A 342 11.28 6.78 -29.00
CA GLU A 342 12.42 7.30 -29.73
C GLU A 342 13.56 7.57 -28.75
N TYR A 343 14.66 6.88 -28.92
CA TYR A 343 15.87 7.14 -28.15
C TYR A 343 17.12 6.76 -28.93
N ASN A 344 18.04 7.68 -29.03
CA ASN A 344 19.37 7.46 -29.58
C ASN A 344 20.36 7.34 -28.43
N VAL A 345 21.13 6.25 -28.42
CA VAL A 345 22.20 6.06 -27.44
C VAL A 345 23.29 7.10 -27.65
N TYR A 346 23.55 7.92 -26.64
CA TYR A 346 24.49 9.05 -26.77
C TYR A 346 25.96 8.63 -26.65
N ALA A 347 26.27 7.61 -25.85
CA ALA A 347 27.62 7.20 -25.54
C ALA A 347 27.72 5.72 -25.15
N SER A 348 28.94 5.18 -25.19
CA SER A 348 29.25 3.83 -24.69
C SER A 348 29.08 3.68 -23.18
N THR A 349 28.82 4.77 -22.46
CA THR A 349 28.58 4.82 -21.00
C THR A 349 27.14 5.13 -20.65
N ASP A 350 26.26 5.24 -21.64
CA ASP A 350 24.85 5.61 -21.44
C ASP A 350 24.09 4.60 -20.58
N VAL A 351 23.20 5.09 -19.73
CA VAL A 351 22.48 4.33 -18.72
C VAL A 351 20.96 4.48 -18.91
N ALA A 352 20.25 3.40 -19.16
CA ALA A 352 18.79 3.38 -19.10
C ALA A 352 18.28 3.03 -17.70
N LEU A 353 17.16 3.61 -17.30
CA LEU A 353 16.44 3.20 -16.11
C LEU A 353 15.46 2.08 -16.47
N ALA A 354 15.58 0.93 -15.80
CA ALA A 354 14.63 -0.18 -15.91
C ALA A 354 13.74 -0.22 -14.66
N THR A 355 12.42 -0.18 -14.86
CA THR A 355 11.46 -0.22 -13.77
C THR A 355 10.24 -1.07 -14.12
N GLN A 356 9.41 -1.36 -13.12
CA GLN A 356 8.15 -2.05 -13.28
C GLN A 356 7.05 -1.34 -12.48
N CYS A 357 5.82 -1.45 -12.95
CA CYS A 357 4.72 -0.70 -12.39
C CYS A 357 3.41 -1.48 -12.47
N SER A 358 2.65 -1.48 -11.41
CA SER A 358 1.24 -1.87 -11.37
C SER A 358 0.34 -0.64 -11.45
N VAL A 359 -0.95 -0.84 -11.72
CA VAL A 359 -1.90 0.25 -11.99
C VAL A 359 -1.94 1.30 -10.87
N GLU A 360 -1.89 0.88 -9.62
CA GLU A 360 -1.95 1.76 -8.44
C GLU A 360 -0.70 2.64 -8.28
N ARG A 361 0.39 2.32 -8.98
CA ARG A 361 1.67 3.04 -8.90
C ARG A 361 1.98 3.90 -10.12
N ILE A 362 1.09 3.96 -11.11
CA ILE A 362 1.24 4.81 -12.30
C ILE A 362 1.56 6.28 -11.95
N PRO A 363 0.95 6.91 -10.92
CA PRO A 363 1.30 8.28 -10.55
C PRO A 363 2.75 8.45 -10.09
N LEU A 364 3.36 7.39 -9.52
CA LEU A 364 4.77 7.42 -9.12
C LEU A 364 5.71 7.43 -10.32
N LEU A 365 5.30 6.81 -11.44
CA LEU A 365 6.06 6.84 -12.69
C LEU A 365 6.17 8.26 -13.26
N GLU A 366 5.12 9.06 -13.17
CA GLU A 366 5.17 10.48 -13.58
C GLU A 366 6.18 11.27 -12.72
N ASP A 367 6.21 11.01 -11.41
CA ASP A 367 7.17 11.69 -10.53
C ASP A 367 8.61 11.19 -10.76
N LEU A 368 8.79 9.88 -10.97
CA LEU A 368 10.09 9.29 -11.32
C LEU A 368 10.64 9.91 -12.62
N SER A 369 9.78 10.08 -13.62
CA SER A 369 10.18 10.61 -14.92
C SER A 369 10.74 12.04 -14.84
N LYS A 370 10.27 12.88 -13.90
CA LYS A 370 10.79 14.22 -13.66
C LYS A 370 12.22 14.23 -13.10
N HIS A 371 12.61 13.16 -12.42
CA HIS A 371 13.93 12.99 -11.81
C HIS A 371 14.95 12.31 -12.73
N TRP A 372 14.49 11.64 -13.80
CA TRP A 372 15.35 10.89 -14.71
C TRP A 372 15.20 11.36 -16.15
N PRO A 373 16.12 12.17 -16.67
CA PRO A 373 16.04 12.71 -18.04
C PRO A 373 16.41 11.67 -19.12
N GLY A 374 17.21 10.66 -18.77
CA GLY A 374 17.61 9.57 -19.67
C GLY A 374 16.44 8.70 -20.09
N THR A 375 16.70 7.68 -20.89
CA THR A 375 15.66 6.74 -21.30
C THR A 375 15.17 5.90 -20.14
N ILE A 376 13.85 5.63 -20.12
CA ILE A 376 13.18 4.77 -19.15
C ILE A 376 12.54 3.60 -19.91
N SER A 377 12.77 2.38 -19.45
CA SER A 377 12.04 1.20 -19.89
C SER A 377 11.18 0.70 -18.75
N VAL A 378 9.86 0.71 -18.92
CA VAL A 378 8.91 0.32 -17.88
C VAL A 378 8.04 -0.85 -18.31
N ALA A 379 8.03 -1.91 -17.50
CA ALA A 379 7.09 -3.01 -17.65
C ALA A 379 5.84 -2.76 -16.81
N LEU A 380 4.69 -2.66 -17.45
CA LEU A 380 3.40 -2.37 -16.87
C LEU A 380 2.61 -3.66 -16.71
N TYR A 381 2.20 -4.00 -15.48
CA TYR A 381 1.37 -5.18 -15.22
C TYR A 381 -0.09 -4.78 -15.16
N LEU A 382 -0.79 -4.91 -16.29
CA LEU A 382 -2.12 -4.36 -16.52
C LEU A 382 -3.06 -5.40 -17.15
N THR A 383 -4.35 -5.20 -16.99
CA THR A 383 -5.38 -5.85 -17.82
C THR A 383 -5.66 -5.03 -19.06
N ASP A 384 -6.47 -5.59 -19.98
CA ASP A 384 -6.88 -4.89 -21.20
C ASP A 384 -7.64 -3.59 -20.88
N ALA A 385 -8.50 -3.59 -19.85
CA ALA A 385 -9.22 -2.40 -19.43
C ALA A 385 -8.29 -1.35 -18.80
N GLU A 386 -7.35 -1.77 -17.95
CA GLU A 386 -6.38 -0.87 -17.32
C GLU A 386 -5.42 -0.23 -18.33
N VAL A 387 -5.17 -0.89 -19.48
CA VAL A 387 -4.36 -0.31 -20.56
C VAL A 387 -5.03 0.95 -21.12
N GLN A 388 -6.35 0.94 -21.31
CA GLN A 388 -7.07 2.12 -21.79
C GLN A 388 -6.95 3.28 -20.79
N ASN A 389 -7.14 2.99 -19.50
CA ASN A 389 -7.00 3.97 -18.44
C ASN A 389 -5.57 4.54 -18.35
N PHE A 390 -4.57 3.68 -18.55
CA PHE A 390 -3.17 4.10 -18.63
C PHE A 390 -2.94 5.06 -19.80
N LEU A 391 -3.47 4.75 -20.98
CA LEU A 391 -3.35 5.63 -22.16
C LEU A 391 -3.98 7.01 -21.92
N GLU A 392 -5.14 7.05 -21.26
CA GLU A 392 -5.77 8.31 -20.88
C GLU A 392 -4.95 9.08 -19.84
N PHE A 393 -4.37 8.38 -18.87
CA PHE A 393 -3.47 8.96 -17.88
C PHE A 393 -2.25 9.62 -18.54
N VAL A 394 -1.59 8.92 -19.47
CA VAL A 394 -0.43 9.48 -20.22
C VAL A 394 -0.84 10.70 -21.02
N ARG A 395 -1.99 10.67 -21.72
CA ARG A 395 -2.51 11.82 -22.48
C ARG A 395 -2.78 13.03 -21.57
N GLY A 396 -3.26 12.79 -20.35
CA GLY A 396 -3.54 13.83 -19.34
C GLY A 396 -2.31 14.36 -18.61
N SER A 397 -1.20 13.62 -18.60
CA SER A 397 0.04 14.03 -17.96
C SER A 397 0.91 14.88 -18.91
N ILE A 398 1.24 16.10 -18.50
CA ILE A 398 2.12 16.99 -19.28
C ILE A 398 3.52 16.35 -19.41
N GLU A 399 4.01 15.76 -18.33
CA GLU A 399 5.34 15.13 -18.29
C GLU A 399 5.42 13.92 -19.23
N LEU A 400 4.55 12.94 -19.04
CA LEU A 400 4.61 11.67 -19.77
C LEU A 400 4.25 11.83 -21.26
N ARG A 401 3.28 12.71 -21.56
CA ARG A 401 2.84 12.97 -22.93
C ARG A 401 3.95 13.54 -23.82
N ASN A 402 4.81 14.38 -23.25
CA ASN A 402 5.85 15.09 -23.99
C ASN A 402 7.15 14.28 -24.11
N ARG A 403 7.25 13.13 -23.46
CA ARG A 403 8.47 12.30 -23.46
C ARG A 403 8.34 11.11 -24.38
N LYS A 404 9.13 11.09 -25.45
CA LYS A 404 9.23 9.95 -26.38
C LYS A 404 10.30 8.93 -25.96
N ASN A 405 11.16 9.23 -25.00
CA ASN A 405 12.21 8.35 -24.51
C ASN A 405 11.77 7.45 -23.34
N ILE A 406 10.48 7.19 -23.20
CA ILE A 406 9.94 6.20 -22.26
C ILE A 406 9.34 5.04 -23.05
N ALA A 407 9.95 3.86 -22.94
CA ALA A 407 9.47 2.63 -23.53
C ALA A 407 8.46 1.96 -22.60
N TYR A 408 7.21 1.86 -23.01
CA TYR A 408 6.14 1.23 -22.25
C TYR A 408 5.88 -0.19 -22.78
N HIS A 409 6.05 -1.19 -21.92
CA HIS A 409 5.81 -2.60 -22.23
C HIS A 409 4.69 -3.13 -21.35
N VAL A 410 3.58 -3.54 -21.93
CA VAL A 410 2.46 -4.12 -21.17
C VAL A 410 2.65 -5.62 -21.06
N VAL A 411 2.64 -6.12 -19.84
CA VAL A 411 2.50 -7.53 -19.49
C VAL A 411 1.09 -7.69 -18.95
N TYR A 412 0.27 -8.46 -19.65
CA TYR A 412 -1.13 -8.63 -19.28
C TYR A 412 -1.27 -9.52 -18.04
N LYS A 413 -2.13 -9.10 -17.11
CA LYS A 413 -2.33 -9.78 -15.84
C LYS A 413 -2.82 -11.21 -16.03
N ASP A 414 -2.10 -12.15 -15.40
CA ASP A 414 -2.45 -13.55 -15.26
C ASP A 414 -1.89 -14.06 -13.92
N GLY A 415 -2.73 -14.78 -13.18
CA GLY A 415 -2.37 -15.28 -11.85
C GLY A 415 -2.58 -14.27 -10.72
N GLU A 416 -2.36 -14.73 -9.49
CA GLU A 416 -2.66 -13.97 -8.27
C GLU A 416 -1.46 -13.19 -7.71
N LEU A 417 -0.24 -13.68 -7.96
CA LEU A 417 0.99 -13.08 -7.47
C LEU A 417 1.59 -12.14 -8.52
N TYR A 418 2.16 -11.05 -8.06
CA TYR A 418 2.82 -10.07 -8.92
C TYR A 418 4.13 -10.65 -9.49
N PRO A 419 4.27 -10.83 -10.81
CA PRO A 419 5.44 -11.50 -11.41
C PRO A 419 6.63 -10.55 -11.53
N ILE A 420 7.12 -10.04 -10.39
CA ILE A 420 8.06 -8.93 -10.31
C ILE A 420 9.35 -9.17 -11.12
N ASN A 421 9.93 -10.38 -11.07
CA ASN A 421 11.16 -10.67 -11.78
C ASN A 421 10.94 -10.86 -13.30
N TYR A 422 9.78 -11.36 -13.71
CA TYR A 422 9.38 -11.38 -15.11
C TYR A 422 9.25 -9.94 -15.66
N LEU A 423 8.61 -9.05 -14.90
CA LEU A 423 8.46 -7.64 -15.29
C LEU A 423 9.81 -6.92 -15.37
N ARG A 424 10.72 -7.15 -14.40
CA ARG A 424 12.09 -6.62 -14.46
C ARG A 424 12.82 -7.10 -15.71
N ASN A 425 12.73 -8.39 -16.03
CA ASN A 425 13.32 -8.95 -17.24
C ASN A 425 12.72 -8.35 -18.49
N THR A 426 11.41 -8.14 -18.52
CA THR A 426 10.71 -7.49 -19.65
C THR A 426 11.25 -6.08 -19.86
N ALA A 427 11.32 -5.26 -18.80
CA ALA A 427 11.88 -3.92 -18.89
C ALA A 427 13.33 -3.94 -19.39
N MET A 428 14.16 -4.83 -18.86
CA MET A 428 15.58 -4.96 -19.26
C MET A 428 15.77 -5.45 -20.68
N SER A 429 14.83 -6.23 -21.22
CA SER A 429 14.99 -6.89 -22.53
C SER A 429 14.97 -5.94 -23.72
N TYR A 430 14.32 -4.79 -23.56
CA TYR A 430 14.14 -3.82 -24.65
C TYR A 430 15.05 -2.59 -24.54
N ILE A 431 16.04 -2.63 -23.65
CA ILE A 431 17.01 -1.54 -23.45
C ILE A 431 18.13 -1.67 -24.46
N SER A 432 18.45 -0.56 -25.13
CA SER A 432 19.55 -0.44 -26.10
C SER A 432 20.84 0.14 -25.52
N THR A 433 20.78 0.84 -24.38
CA THR A 433 21.97 1.41 -23.74
C THR A 433 22.90 0.33 -23.20
N PRO A 434 24.23 0.59 -23.09
CA PRO A 434 25.20 -0.37 -22.56
C PRO A 434 24.97 -0.74 -21.10
N PHE A 435 24.45 0.21 -20.29
CA PHE A 435 24.22 0.02 -18.86
C PHE A 435 22.75 0.21 -18.50
N ILE A 436 22.33 -0.46 -17.41
CA ILE A 436 20.97 -0.47 -16.90
C ILE A 436 20.97 -0.14 -15.41
N PHE A 437 20.24 0.90 -15.01
CA PHE A 437 19.92 1.16 -13.62
C PHE A 437 18.59 0.49 -13.26
N GLN A 438 18.63 -0.49 -12.38
CA GLN A 438 17.45 -1.24 -11.94
C GLN A 438 16.86 -0.54 -10.73
N LEU A 439 15.66 0.05 -10.89
CA LEU A 439 15.01 0.85 -9.86
C LEU A 439 13.53 0.51 -9.76
N ASP A 440 13.02 0.37 -8.53
CA ASP A 440 11.58 0.24 -8.31
C ASP A 440 10.91 1.63 -8.47
N VAL A 441 9.69 1.67 -9.02
CA VAL A 441 8.99 2.91 -9.42
C VAL A 441 8.69 3.89 -8.27
N ASP A 442 8.73 3.39 -7.02
CA ASP A 442 8.50 4.16 -5.79
C ASP A 442 9.73 4.89 -5.24
N PHE A 443 10.85 4.84 -5.97
CA PHE A 443 12.05 5.60 -5.66
C PHE A 443 12.21 6.80 -6.56
N LEU A 444 12.64 7.91 -5.97
CA LEU A 444 13.06 9.10 -6.72
C LEU A 444 14.60 9.19 -6.74
N PRO A 445 15.21 9.17 -7.91
CA PRO A 445 16.63 9.46 -8.07
C PRO A 445 16.98 10.89 -7.71
N GLN A 446 18.18 11.12 -7.20
CA GLN A 446 18.79 12.46 -7.11
C GLN A 446 18.76 13.15 -8.48
N TYR A 447 18.48 14.44 -8.50
CA TYR A 447 18.61 15.23 -9.73
C TYR A 447 20.05 15.17 -10.27
N GLY A 448 20.20 14.93 -11.57
CA GLY A 448 21.51 14.74 -12.20
C GLY A 448 22.13 13.36 -12.00
N LEU A 449 21.43 12.41 -11.38
CA LEU A 449 21.94 11.04 -11.16
C LEU A 449 22.33 10.35 -12.47
N HIS A 450 21.55 10.51 -13.54
CA HIS A 450 21.86 9.94 -14.87
C HIS A 450 23.25 10.33 -15.34
N GLU A 451 23.57 11.63 -15.32
CA GLU A 451 24.89 12.16 -15.71
C GLU A 451 25.99 11.70 -14.75
N SER A 452 25.71 11.70 -13.44
CA SER A 452 26.67 11.22 -12.44
C SER A 452 27.04 9.74 -12.67
N LEU A 453 26.08 8.88 -13.01
CA LEU A 453 26.36 7.48 -13.32
C LEU A 453 27.26 7.32 -14.54
N MET A 454 27.00 8.05 -15.62
CA MET A 454 27.85 8.05 -16.81
C MET A 454 29.28 8.49 -16.48
N ASN A 455 29.42 9.53 -15.67
CA ASN A 455 30.73 10.03 -15.24
C ASN A 455 31.48 9.01 -14.37
N TYR A 456 30.78 8.28 -13.46
CA TYR A 456 31.39 7.21 -12.68
C TYR A 456 31.82 6.02 -13.53
N ILE A 457 31.07 5.65 -14.54
CA ILE A 457 31.44 4.59 -15.49
C ILE A 457 32.73 4.98 -16.22
N ILE A 458 32.87 6.25 -16.63
CA ILE A 458 34.10 6.77 -17.25
C ILE A 458 35.25 6.80 -16.22
N LYS A 459 35.04 7.40 -15.04
CA LYS A 459 36.05 7.54 -13.98
C LYS A 459 36.64 6.19 -13.55
N LEU A 460 35.80 5.18 -13.47
CA LEU A 460 36.18 3.83 -13.06
C LEU A 460 36.61 2.96 -14.23
N ASN A 461 36.60 3.49 -15.46
CA ASN A 461 36.95 2.80 -16.70
C ASN A 461 36.21 1.47 -16.88
N ILE A 462 34.87 1.48 -16.64
CA ILE A 462 34.04 0.27 -16.70
C ILE A 462 33.50 0.11 -18.12
N SER A 463 33.73 -1.08 -18.69
CA SER A 463 33.19 -1.50 -19.97
C SER A 463 31.91 -2.35 -19.79
N GLU A 464 31.13 -2.51 -20.86
CA GLU A 464 29.96 -3.40 -20.85
C GLU A 464 30.28 -4.89 -20.63
N TRP A 465 31.54 -5.27 -20.69
CA TRP A 465 32.02 -6.63 -20.47
C TRP A 465 32.48 -6.91 -19.03
N ASP A 466 32.63 -5.85 -18.24
CA ASP A 466 33.10 -5.98 -16.88
C ASP A 466 31.98 -6.48 -15.95
N LYS A 467 32.35 -7.35 -15.05
CA LYS A 467 31.44 -7.87 -14.02
C LYS A 467 31.43 -6.93 -12.82
N VAL A 468 30.84 -5.74 -13.01
CA VAL A 468 30.73 -4.71 -12.00
C VAL A 468 29.27 -4.31 -11.81
N ALA A 469 28.87 -4.16 -10.57
CA ALA A 469 27.57 -3.60 -10.16
C ALA A 469 27.84 -2.34 -9.33
N LEU A 470 27.46 -1.17 -9.84
CA LEU A 470 27.54 0.09 -9.11
C LEU A 470 26.31 0.23 -8.21
N ILE A 471 26.53 0.45 -6.93
CA ILE A 471 25.47 0.58 -5.93
C ILE A 471 25.13 2.05 -5.73
N VAL A 472 23.85 2.40 -5.88
CA VAL A 472 23.29 3.69 -5.51
C VAL A 472 22.60 3.57 -4.15
N PRO A 473 23.13 4.23 -3.10
CA PRO A 473 22.59 4.12 -1.75
C PRO A 473 21.15 4.61 -1.65
N ALA A 474 20.32 3.84 -0.94
CA ALA A 474 18.90 4.06 -0.81
C ALA A 474 18.53 4.64 0.57
N PHE A 475 17.66 5.63 0.56
CA PHE A 475 17.09 6.27 1.74
C PHE A 475 15.56 6.24 1.68
N GLU A 476 14.89 6.52 2.79
CA GLU A 476 13.42 6.61 2.85
C GLU A 476 12.97 7.77 3.70
N THR A 477 11.76 8.22 3.43
CA THR A 477 11.07 9.21 4.26
C THR A 477 9.69 8.68 4.64
N GLU A 478 9.27 9.00 5.85
CA GLU A 478 7.91 8.76 6.30
C GLU A 478 6.95 9.91 5.94
N ARG A 479 7.50 10.97 5.32
CA ARG A 479 6.74 12.19 4.99
C ARG A 479 6.24 12.17 3.56
N TYR A 480 4.95 12.32 3.37
CA TYR A 480 4.36 12.51 2.03
C TYR A 480 4.79 13.83 1.37
N ARG A 481 5.20 14.80 2.19
CA ARG A 481 5.73 16.10 1.73
C ARG A 481 7.06 16.37 2.39
N PHE A 482 8.06 16.48 1.57
CA PHE A 482 9.39 16.91 1.98
C PHE A 482 10.06 17.66 0.81
N ILE A 483 11.02 18.48 1.12
CA ILE A 483 11.88 19.11 0.11
C ILE A 483 12.91 18.06 -0.29
N PHE A 484 12.98 17.74 -1.58
CA PHE A 484 13.96 16.77 -2.08
C PHE A 484 15.37 17.37 -1.97
N PRO A 485 16.35 16.68 -1.33
CA PRO A 485 17.71 17.21 -1.18
C PRO A 485 18.41 17.31 -2.53
N ALA A 486 19.05 18.45 -2.79
CA ALA A 486 19.75 18.71 -4.04
C ALA A 486 21.07 17.92 -4.15
N ASN A 487 21.70 17.62 -2.99
CA ASN A 487 23.00 16.95 -2.92
C ASN A 487 23.15 16.16 -1.61
N LYS A 488 24.28 15.45 -1.48
CA LYS A 488 24.61 14.65 -0.30
C LYS A 488 24.63 15.47 1.00
N ASP A 489 25.14 16.70 0.99
CA ASP A 489 25.23 17.55 2.18
C ASP A 489 23.83 17.90 2.73
N GLU A 490 22.90 18.20 1.85
CA GLU A 490 21.49 18.42 2.25
C GLU A 490 20.85 17.14 2.75
N LEU A 491 21.11 16.03 2.09
CA LEU A 491 20.61 14.71 2.53
C LEU A 491 21.14 14.39 3.93
N LEU A 492 22.41 14.62 4.22
CA LEU A 492 22.99 14.42 5.55
C LEU A 492 22.35 15.32 6.61
N LYS A 493 22.00 16.58 6.29
CA LYS A 493 21.23 17.46 7.17
C LYS A 493 19.84 16.90 7.45
N PHE A 494 19.18 16.30 6.47
CA PHE A 494 17.85 15.70 6.65
C PHE A 494 17.91 14.40 7.44
N LEU A 495 18.93 13.59 7.27
CA LEU A 495 19.19 12.42 8.12
C LEU A 495 19.39 12.83 9.60
N LYS A 496 20.19 13.88 9.84
CA LYS A 496 20.42 14.39 11.20
C LYS A 496 19.14 14.95 11.86
N ARG A 497 18.23 15.50 11.06
CA ARG A 497 16.93 16.04 11.52
C ARG A 497 15.82 14.99 11.63
N GLY A 498 16.06 13.73 11.28
CA GLY A 498 15.03 12.67 11.25
C GLY A 498 13.94 12.92 10.20
N VAL A 499 14.26 13.59 9.09
CA VAL A 499 13.37 13.74 7.92
C VAL A 499 13.53 12.58 6.96
N LEU A 500 14.76 12.09 6.84
CA LEU A 500 15.17 10.93 6.07
C LEU A 500 15.79 9.88 6.97
N TYR A 501 15.71 8.64 6.54
CA TYR A 501 16.30 7.47 7.19
C TYR A 501 17.03 6.63 6.13
N THR A 502 17.98 5.81 6.56
CA THR A 502 18.52 4.76 5.71
C THR A 502 17.42 3.77 5.37
N PHE A 503 17.27 3.40 4.11
CA PHE A 503 16.17 2.56 3.64
C PHE A 503 16.06 1.25 4.42
N ARG A 504 14.87 0.96 4.95
CA ARG A 504 14.51 -0.23 5.71
C ARG A 504 15.37 -0.51 6.95
N TYR A 505 16.16 0.44 7.44
CA TYR A 505 17.07 0.24 8.57
C TYR A 505 16.36 -0.31 9.82
N HIS A 506 15.17 0.13 10.11
CA HIS A 506 14.40 -0.31 11.29
C HIS A 506 13.59 -1.59 11.07
N VAL A 507 13.39 -2.03 9.83
CA VAL A 507 12.51 -3.16 9.47
C VAL A 507 13.32 -4.36 8.99
N TRP A 508 14.34 -4.12 8.17
CA TRP A 508 15.16 -5.15 7.51
C TRP A 508 16.58 -4.66 7.28
N THR A 509 17.32 -4.51 8.37
CA THR A 509 18.69 -3.95 8.35
C THR A 509 19.63 -4.72 7.42
N GLN A 510 19.51 -6.06 7.38
CA GLN A 510 20.39 -6.95 6.60
C GLN A 510 20.34 -6.66 5.09
N GLY A 511 19.18 -6.25 4.55
CA GLY A 511 19.04 -5.99 3.13
C GLY A 511 19.96 -4.89 2.59
N HIS A 512 20.43 -3.99 3.43
CA HIS A 512 21.26 -2.86 3.01
C HIS A 512 22.51 -2.63 3.85
N ALA A 513 22.77 -3.46 4.87
CA ALA A 513 23.90 -3.28 5.80
C ALA A 513 25.26 -3.29 5.09
N ALA A 514 25.46 -4.19 4.12
CA ALA A 514 26.71 -4.30 3.36
C ALA A 514 27.09 -3.03 2.59
N THR A 515 26.14 -2.12 2.32
CA THR A 515 26.42 -0.79 1.72
C THR A 515 27.33 0.05 2.63
N ASN A 516 27.40 -0.23 3.92
CA ASN A 516 28.20 0.49 4.91
C ASN A 516 27.92 1.99 4.94
N TYR A 517 26.70 2.36 5.31
CA TYR A 517 26.25 3.76 5.35
C TYR A 517 27.06 4.66 6.28
N SER A 518 27.71 4.10 7.32
CA SER A 518 28.60 4.86 8.20
C SER A 518 29.83 5.37 7.45
N TYR A 519 30.43 4.50 6.63
CA TYR A 519 31.54 4.89 5.76
C TYR A 519 31.09 5.81 4.64
N TRP A 520 29.93 5.49 4.01
CA TRP A 520 29.36 6.32 2.94
C TRP A 520 29.16 7.79 3.32
N ARG A 521 28.76 8.06 4.56
CA ARG A 521 28.52 9.44 5.03
C ARG A 521 29.78 10.31 4.96
N ASN A 522 30.96 9.72 5.11
CA ASN A 522 32.21 10.43 5.27
C ASN A 522 33.13 10.34 4.05
N THR A 523 32.92 9.43 3.11
CA THR A 523 33.76 9.25 1.93
C THR A 523 33.26 10.07 0.75
N MET A 524 34.19 10.51 -0.10
CA MET A 524 33.93 11.11 -1.40
C MET A 524 34.44 10.26 -2.57
N GLU A 525 35.07 9.10 -2.26
CA GLU A 525 35.55 8.18 -3.29
C GLU A 525 34.71 6.91 -3.32
N PRO A 526 34.50 6.32 -4.53
CA PRO A 526 33.89 5.02 -4.67
C PRO A 526 34.64 3.94 -3.90
N TYR A 527 33.93 2.99 -3.32
CA TYR A 527 34.54 1.91 -2.55
C TYR A 527 33.88 0.56 -2.83
N GLU A 528 34.68 -0.49 -2.80
CA GLU A 528 34.22 -1.86 -2.99
C GLU A 528 33.64 -2.41 -1.68
N VAL A 529 32.56 -3.17 -1.79
CA VAL A 529 31.92 -3.88 -0.67
C VAL A 529 31.75 -5.36 -0.99
N SER A 530 31.81 -6.19 0.05
CA SER A 530 31.52 -7.61 -0.08
C SER A 530 30.03 -7.87 -0.02
N TRP A 531 29.56 -8.85 -0.76
CA TRP A 531 28.19 -9.33 -0.65
C TRP A 531 27.96 -10.00 0.72
N GLU A 532 26.80 -9.76 1.30
CA GLU A 532 26.32 -10.44 2.51
C GLU A 532 24.98 -11.15 2.21
N PRO A 533 24.62 -12.19 2.99
CA PRO A 533 23.31 -12.82 2.87
C PRO A 533 22.17 -11.79 2.98
N ASP A 534 21.14 -11.95 2.15
CA ASP A 534 19.98 -11.07 2.06
C ASP A 534 20.26 -9.64 1.55
N PHE A 535 21.46 -9.34 1.04
CA PHE A 535 21.81 -8.05 0.46
C PHE A 535 21.00 -7.76 -0.80
N GLU A 536 20.29 -6.62 -0.83
CA GLU A 536 19.38 -6.24 -1.91
C GLU A 536 19.50 -4.76 -2.34
N PRO A 537 20.72 -4.27 -2.67
CA PRO A 537 20.93 -2.89 -3.08
C PRO A 537 20.28 -2.57 -4.43
N TYR A 538 20.16 -1.27 -4.72
CA TYR A 538 19.83 -0.76 -6.06
C TYR A 538 21.11 -0.58 -6.85
N ILE A 539 21.15 -1.16 -8.05
CA ILE A 539 22.40 -1.32 -8.80
C ILE A 539 22.30 -0.87 -10.26
N VAL A 540 23.43 -0.39 -10.77
CA VAL A 540 23.68 -0.22 -12.19
C VAL A 540 24.56 -1.37 -12.66
N VAL A 541 24.13 -2.07 -13.70
CA VAL A 541 24.85 -3.21 -14.30
C VAL A 541 24.91 -3.07 -15.81
N SER A 542 25.85 -3.79 -16.43
CA SER A 542 25.87 -3.95 -17.87
C SER A 542 24.58 -4.57 -18.38
N ARG A 543 24.13 -4.19 -19.58
CA ARG A 543 23.02 -4.84 -20.31
C ARG A 543 23.24 -6.35 -20.52
N LYS A 544 24.49 -6.79 -20.48
CA LYS A 544 24.88 -8.21 -20.62
C LYS A 544 24.80 -9.00 -19.32
N ALA A 545 24.46 -8.36 -18.21
CA ALA A 545 24.23 -9.03 -16.93
C ALA A 545 23.13 -10.11 -17.05
N PRO A 546 23.18 -11.18 -16.26
CA PRO A 546 22.16 -12.22 -16.28
C PRO A 546 20.76 -11.65 -16.02
N ARG A 547 19.74 -12.43 -16.36
CA ARG A 547 18.36 -12.10 -16.05
C ARG A 547 17.97 -12.58 -14.66
N TYR A 548 16.94 -11.96 -14.10
CA TYR A 548 16.32 -12.42 -12.86
C TYR A 548 15.70 -13.81 -13.02
N ASP A 549 15.73 -14.61 -11.97
CA ASP A 549 14.97 -15.86 -11.93
C ASP A 549 13.47 -15.55 -11.77
N THR A 550 12.69 -15.90 -12.79
CA THR A 550 11.26 -15.59 -12.88
C THR A 550 10.38 -16.41 -11.93
N ARG A 551 10.92 -17.45 -11.31
CA ARG A 551 10.21 -18.25 -10.29
C ARG A 551 9.93 -17.45 -9.00
N PHE A 552 10.76 -16.43 -8.70
CA PHE A 552 10.53 -15.54 -7.57
C PHE A 552 9.47 -14.50 -7.92
N ILE A 553 8.22 -14.87 -7.67
CA ILE A 553 7.02 -14.03 -7.86
C ILE A 553 6.52 -13.52 -6.51
N GLY A 554 5.71 -12.46 -6.51
CA GLY A 554 5.21 -11.85 -5.28
C GLY A 554 6.31 -11.17 -4.47
N PHE A 555 6.21 -11.24 -3.15
CA PHE A 555 7.14 -10.60 -2.22
C PHE A 555 8.14 -11.59 -1.61
N GLY A 556 9.39 -11.18 -1.54
CA GLY A 556 10.48 -11.87 -0.85
C GLY A 556 11.48 -12.53 -1.79
N TRP A 557 12.73 -12.32 -1.49
CA TRP A 557 13.92 -12.91 -2.12
C TRP A 557 14.10 -12.62 -3.62
N ASN A 558 13.28 -11.82 -4.23
CA ASN A 558 13.34 -11.55 -5.68
C ASN A 558 14.60 -10.76 -6.09
N LYS A 559 15.00 -9.69 -5.39
CA LYS A 559 16.30 -9.01 -5.61
C LYS A 559 17.47 -9.82 -5.03
N VAL A 560 17.27 -10.41 -3.85
CA VAL A 560 18.30 -11.21 -3.19
C VAL A 560 18.78 -12.37 -4.08
N SER A 561 17.86 -13.10 -4.73
CA SER A 561 18.25 -14.18 -5.66
C SER A 561 19.12 -13.67 -6.80
N TYR A 562 18.83 -12.48 -7.31
CA TYR A 562 19.61 -11.86 -8.38
C TYR A 562 21.02 -11.48 -7.91
N LEU A 563 21.14 -10.82 -6.76
CA LEU A 563 22.45 -10.48 -6.19
C LEU A 563 23.26 -11.72 -5.85
N THR A 564 22.62 -12.78 -5.32
CA THR A 564 23.25 -14.07 -5.09
C THR A 564 23.82 -14.67 -6.39
N HIS A 565 23.05 -14.60 -7.48
CA HIS A 565 23.52 -15.06 -8.79
C HIS A 565 24.69 -14.23 -9.33
N LEU A 566 24.64 -12.90 -9.21
CA LEU A 566 25.76 -12.02 -9.59
C LEU A 566 27.02 -12.34 -8.79
N THR A 567 26.89 -12.58 -7.49
CA THR A 567 28.01 -12.96 -6.61
C THR A 567 28.65 -14.27 -7.02
N VAL A 568 27.84 -15.27 -7.40
CA VAL A 568 28.34 -16.55 -7.91
C VAL A 568 29.13 -16.36 -9.20
N LEU A 569 28.76 -15.39 -10.01
CA LEU A 569 29.44 -15.01 -11.26
C LEU A 569 30.64 -14.08 -11.05
N ASP A 570 31.07 -13.82 -9.81
CA ASP A 570 32.19 -12.96 -9.46
C ASP A 570 32.01 -11.48 -9.84
N TYR A 571 30.78 -10.94 -9.70
CA TYR A 571 30.56 -9.51 -9.82
C TYR A 571 31.16 -8.76 -8.62
N LYS A 572 31.83 -7.65 -8.89
CA LYS A 572 32.30 -6.67 -7.89
C LYS A 572 31.21 -5.64 -7.60
N TYR A 573 31.06 -5.28 -6.35
CA TYR A 573 30.07 -4.30 -5.90
C TYR A 573 30.79 -3.02 -5.46
N ILE A 574 30.53 -1.92 -6.15
CA ILE A 574 31.16 -0.60 -5.89
C ILE A 574 30.06 0.39 -5.48
N VAL A 575 30.18 0.93 -4.28
CA VAL A 575 29.25 1.95 -3.78
C VAL A 575 29.69 3.33 -4.25
N LEU A 576 28.73 4.07 -4.79
CA LEU A 576 28.96 5.44 -5.25
C LEU A 576 28.79 6.42 -4.08
N PRO A 577 29.75 7.38 -3.87
CA PRO A 577 29.86 8.11 -2.61
C PRO A 577 28.91 9.31 -2.48
N ASP A 578 28.47 9.90 -3.57
CA ASP A 578 27.70 11.16 -3.62
C ASP A 578 26.36 11.04 -4.33
N THR A 579 25.98 9.82 -4.67
CA THR A 579 24.70 9.50 -5.31
C THR A 579 23.72 8.90 -4.32
N PHE A 580 22.41 9.09 -4.54
CA PHE A 580 21.37 8.51 -3.70
C PHE A 580 20.03 8.44 -4.41
N ILE A 581 19.17 7.58 -3.85
CA ILE A 581 17.75 7.46 -4.20
C ILE A 581 16.92 7.54 -2.93
N ILE A 582 15.68 8.05 -3.04
CA ILE A 582 14.78 8.20 -1.89
C ILE A 582 13.47 7.49 -2.17
N HIS A 583 13.14 6.53 -1.32
CA HIS A 583 11.85 5.84 -1.32
C HIS A 583 10.74 6.76 -0.84
N ARG A 584 9.65 6.81 -1.58
CA ARG A 584 8.44 7.54 -1.21
C ARG A 584 7.48 6.64 -0.44
N PRO A 585 6.79 7.18 0.59
CA PRO A 585 5.79 6.44 1.31
C PRO A 585 4.60 6.10 0.40
N HIS A 586 4.18 4.86 0.45
CA HIS A 586 3.00 4.34 -0.24
C HIS A 586 2.40 3.18 0.56
N ALA A 587 1.17 2.79 0.23
CA ALA A 587 0.52 1.64 0.84
C ALA A 587 1.30 0.34 0.53
N PRO A 588 1.39 -0.62 1.47
CA PRO A 588 1.99 -1.92 1.23
C PRO A 588 1.28 -2.66 0.10
N SER A 589 2.05 -3.42 -0.70
CA SER A 589 1.46 -4.30 -1.70
C SER A 589 0.72 -5.48 -1.06
N LEU A 590 -0.22 -6.07 -1.80
CA LEU A 590 -0.95 -7.26 -1.37
C LEU A 590 -0.01 -8.43 -1.05
N ASP A 591 1.05 -8.60 -1.83
CA ASP A 591 2.02 -9.69 -1.67
C ASP A 591 2.82 -9.56 -0.37
N ILE A 592 3.10 -8.35 0.10
CA ILE A 592 3.68 -8.13 1.45
C ILE A 592 2.71 -8.61 2.53
N GLY A 593 1.41 -8.36 2.36
CA GLY A 593 0.37 -8.86 3.24
C GLY A 593 0.38 -10.40 3.28
N LYS A 594 0.34 -11.06 2.12
CA LYS A 594 0.44 -12.52 2.00
C LYS A 594 1.72 -13.06 2.69
N PHE A 595 2.88 -12.49 2.39
CA PHE A 595 4.14 -12.90 3.01
C PHE A 595 4.11 -12.83 4.55
N ARG A 596 3.48 -11.79 5.12
CA ARG A 596 3.41 -11.60 6.57
C ARG A 596 2.44 -12.56 7.25
N THR A 597 1.30 -12.83 6.63
CA THR A 597 0.20 -13.58 7.25
C THR A 597 0.16 -15.06 6.88
N ASP A 598 0.67 -15.44 5.71
CA ASP A 598 0.55 -16.80 5.18
C ASP A 598 1.84 -17.61 5.43
N SER A 599 1.74 -18.64 6.27
CA SER A 599 2.86 -19.55 6.58
C SER A 599 3.18 -20.49 5.42
N ILE A 600 2.19 -20.86 4.60
CA ILE A 600 2.36 -21.72 3.42
C ILE A 600 3.18 -20.96 2.39
N TYR A 601 2.83 -19.69 2.13
CA TYR A 601 3.59 -18.82 1.25
C TYR A 601 5.08 -18.79 1.63
N ARG A 602 5.39 -18.56 2.93
CA ARG A 602 6.79 -18.52 3.41
C ARG A 602 7.50 -19.86 3.26
N ARG A 603 6.78 -20.98 3.47
CA ARG A 603 7.35 -22.34 3.28
C ARG A 603 7.69 -22.59 1.82
N CYS A 604 6.78 -22.24 0.90
CA CYS A 604 7.01 -22.38 -0.54
C CYS A 604 8.17 -21.50 -1.02
N LEU A 605 8.24 -20.25 -0.53
CA LEU A 605 9.36 -19.36 -0.84
C LEU A 605 10.69 -19.93 -0.31
N LYS A 606 10.70 -20.51 0.89
CA LYS A 606 11.91 -21.16 1.46
C LYS A 606 12.35 -22.35 0.59
N LYS A 607 11.42 -23.22 0.18
CA LYS A 607 11.70 -24.33 -0.72
C LYS A 607 12.29 -23.86 -2.03
N LEU A 608 11.69 -22.86 -2.68
CA LEU A 608 12.21 -22.27 -3.90
C LEU A 608 13.62 -21.69 -3.73
N LYS A 609 13.87 -21.04 -2.59
CA LYS A 609 15.20 -20.55 -2.22
C LYS A 609 16.24 -21.66 -2.16
N ASP A 610 15.90 -22.79 -1.50
CA ASP A 610 16.81 -23.94 -1.36
C ASP A 610 17.08 -24.58 -2.73
N GLU A 611 16.05 -24.80 -3.56
CA GLU A 611 16.15 -25.29 -4.94
C GLU A 611 17.02 -24.37 -5.80
N PHE A 612 16.83 -23.06 -5.71
CA PHE A 612 17.64 -22.09 -6.47
C PHE A 612 19.14 -22.17 -6.12
N VAL A 613 19.46 -22.27 -4.82
CA VAL A 613 20.85 -22.40 -4.38
C VAL A 613 21.45 -23.71 -4.86
N GLU A 614 20.71 -24.83 -4.79
CA GLU A 614 21.16 -26.13 -5.30
C GLU A 614 21.42 -26.09 -6.80
N GLU A 615 20.58 -25.46 -7.59
CA GLU A 615 20.77 -25.28 -9.03
C GLU A 615 22.02 -24.45 -9.36
N LEU A 616 22.26 -23.36 -8.62
CA LEU A 616 23.49 -22.57 -8.78
C LEU A 616 24.74 -23.43 -8.49
N VAL A 617 24.68 -24.24 -7.44
CA VAL A 617 25.79 -25.16 -7.10
C VAL A 617 26.00 -26.20 -8.20
N LYS A 618 24.92 -26.78 -8.72
CA LYS A 618 24.98 -27.75 -9.81
C LYS A 618 25.55 -27.13 -11.09
N LYS A 619 25.19 -25.88 -11.38
CA LYS A 619 25.59 -25.18 -12.60
C LYS A 619 27.02 -24.63 -12.55
N TYR A 620 27.45 -24.12 -11.39
CA TYR A 620 28.70 -23.39 -11.25
C TYR A 620 29.73 -24.09 -10.33
N GLY A 621 29.38 -25.28 -9.83
CA GLY A 621 30.27 -26.16 -9.04
C GLY A 621 30.20 -25.91 -7.55
N ILE A 622 30.80 -26.85 -6.78
CA ILE A 622 30.74 -26.89 -5.31
C ILE A 622 31.42 -25.69 -4.63
N GLN A 623 32.32 -24.99 -5.32
CA GLN A 623 32.96 -23.77 -4.85
C GLN A 623 31.93 -22.64 -4.60
N THR A 624 30.78 -22.66 -5.30
CA THR A 624 29.65 -21.78 -5.05
C THR A 624 29.14 -21.91 -3.61
N LEU A 625 29.01 -23.15 -3.10
CA LEU A 625 28.63 -23.40 -1.70
C LEU A 625 29.66 -22.87 -0.72
N LEU A 626 30.95 -22.97 -1.07
CA LEU A 626 32.02 -22.45 -0.24
C LEU A 626 32.03 -20.93 -0.21
N LYS A 627 31.75 -20.25 -1.34
CA LYS A 627 31.57 -18.79 -1.39
C LYS A 627 30.41 -18.37 -0.50
N LEU A 628 29.25 -19.01 -0.64
CA LEU A 628 28.04 -18.69 0.14
C LEU A 628 28.16 -19.09 1.62
N LYS A 629 28.92 -20.17 1.96
CA LYS A 629 29.16 -20.64 3.33
C LYS A 629 30.35 -19.97 4.04
N LYS A 630 31.38 -19.57 3.30
CA LYS A 630 32.55 -18.90 3.88
C LYS A 630 32.17 -17.58 4.52
N MET A 631 31.21 -16.88 3.92
CA MET A 631 30.69 -15.65 4.44
C MET A 631 29.86 -15.82 5.74
N THR A 632 29.13 -16.93 5.89
CA THR A 632 28.40 -17.24 7.14
C THR A 632 29.34 -17.67 8.30
N LYS A 633 30.55 -18.11 8.03
CA LYS A 633 31.50 -18.56 9.04
C LYS A 633 32.37 -17.40 9.59
N GLU A 634 32.69 -16.42 8.75
CA GLU A 634 33.40 -15.19 9.17
C GLU A 634 32.47 -14.29 10.02
N GLU A 635 31.17 -14.21 9.72
CA GLU A 635 30.19 -13.53 10.58
C GLU A 635 30.11 -14.15 11.99
N ARG A 636 30.17 -15.47 12.12
CA ARG A 636 30.18 -16.14 13.44
C ARG A 636 31.44 -15.83 14.24
N ILE A 637 32.56 -15.63 13.57
CA ILE A 637 33.84 -15.28 14.22
C ILE A 637 33.84 -13.82 14.67
N LEU A 638 33.34 -12.89 13.85
CA LEU A 638 33.21 -11.47 14.21
C LEU A 638 32.21 -11.24 15.36
N LYS A 639 31.02 -11.87 15.30
CA LYS A 639 30.06 -11.82 16.42
C LYS A 639 30.58 -12.41 17.71
N SER A 640 31.46 -13.45 17.65
CA SER A 640 32.08 -14.02 18.83
C SER A 640 33.16 -13.12 19.44
N VAL A 641 33.68 -12.15 18.68
CA VAL A 641 34.68 -11.16 19.16
C VAL A 641 33.99 -9.91 19.72
N GLU A 642 32.83 -9.49 19.16
CA GLU A 642 32.06 -8.36 19.68
C GLU A 642 31.31 -8.68 20.99
N THR A 643 30.94 -9.94 21.23
CA THR A 643 30.30 -10.37 22.49
C THR A 643 31.31 -10.59 23.62
N LYS A 644 32.63 -10.41 23.38
CA LYS A 644 33.69 -10.50 24.38
C LYS A 644 34.35 -9.15 24.70
N LYS A 645 33.82 -8.07 24.20
CA LYS A 645 34.09 -6.70 24.64
C LYS A 645 32.83 -6.12 25.26
#